data_5b204666caa6d436029dd25f21862de7
#
_entry.id   5b204666caa6d436029dd25f21862de7
#
_cell.length_a   1.000
_cell.length_b   1.000
_cell.length_c   1.000
_cell.angle_alpha   90.00
_cell.angle_beta   90.00
_cell.angle_gamma   90.00
#
_symmetry.space_group_name_H-M   'P 1'
#
loop_
_entity.id
_entity.type
_entity.pdbx_description
1 polymer ?
#
loop_
_entity_poly.entity_id
_entity_poly.type
_entity_poly.pdbx_seq_one_letter_code
_entity_poly.pdbx_strand_id
1 'polypeptide(L)'
;MRKFLLLIALLAVGIAHADDRKLLTMEDAILNLELTPKNYDIRFSKKDPAIYEHANGDVIEQYDILSGELVSSKPILIGMPNPFRNKASMKENNVVWHDAEGKEYKVTDFADKNIVCGQAVSRHEFGISGGLFPSPDKAFVAFYQKDETKVTTFPLLDITTRTGSLVEIKYPMNGMASEVVKVGVYNVAAQSVVYLNVTDFDEERYLTNLTWSPDSRTIYVQVLNRAQKEMHLNAYCAKSGAFVKTILTEQNSRWVEPQNPLHFIDNDRFIYTTDNRDGYKNLYLHTLSKGTTERLTKVAADVAYVAHTEEAVYYYSSEISPVEQHLFSLSLSDGKMRQLTRGEGWHNCQISPDGKYFADNYSSLNVPRVVAVGSTDGKFYREVFRAEDPSKDFNYSTIELGSVKSADGKYNNHYRLIKPLDFDENKKYPVILYVYGGPHSQMVRNSFQAQLRRWEMYMAQRGYVVFVMDNRGTLYQGAEYEKAIHRQCGKAEMEDQMAGMKWLLSHKWADSERVGVHGWSYGGFMTISLMTHYPEVFKVGVAGGPVIDWKWYEVMYGERYMETETTNPEGFAATSLIAQAKNLKGKLLICQGAIDDVVVWQHSLSFVDACIVAGVPVDYFPYPRTQHNVRGKWRVHLMQKVTDYFEDYLR
;
A
#
# COMPACT_ATOMS: atom_id res chain seq x y z
N MET A 1 -53.77 71.70 -8.42
CA MET A 1 -53.89 70.22 -8.40
C MET A 1 -52.59 69.61 -8.94
N ARG A 2 -51.69 69.23 -8.07
CA ARG A 2 -50.41 68.58 -8.42
C ARG A 2 -50.45 67.13 -7.91
N LYS A 3 -50.41 66.18 -8.85
CA LYS A 3 -50.32 64.75 -8.55
C LYS A 3 -48.85 64.36 -8.21
N PHE A 4 -48.62 63.91 -6.98
CA PHE A 4 -47.36 63.25 -6.59
C PHE A 4 -47.43 61.84 -7.06
N LEU A 5 -46.47 61.41 -7.91
CA LEU A 5 -46.17 60.03 -8.21
C LEU A 5 -45.09 59.56 -7.23
N LEU A 6 -45.42 58.61 -6.37
CA LEU A 6 -44.48 57.88 -5.53
C LEU A 6 -43.86 56.72 -6.35
N LEU A 7 -42.56 56.77 -6.62
CA LEU A 7 -41.78 55.68 -7.20
C LEU A 7 -41.31 54.83 -6.05
N ILE A 8 -41.88 53.62 -5.89
CA ILE A 8 -41.37 52.59 -4.96
C ILE A 8 -40.28 51.80 -5.71
N ALA A 9 -39.01 52.05 -5.35
CA ALA A 9 -37.89 51.24 -5.78
C ALA A 9 -37.88 49.97 -4.91
N LEU A 10 -38.25 48.84 -5.49
CA LEU A 10 -38.01 47.52 -4.89
C LEU A 10 -36.49 47.22 -4.95
N LEU A 11 -35.80 47.38 -3.84
CA LEU A 11 -34.49 46.77 -3.62
C LEU A 11 -34.71 45.26 -3.44
N ALA A 12 -34.45 44.48 -4.47
CA ALA A 12 -34.27 43.05 -4.33
C ALA A 12 -32.93 42.80 -3.59
N VAL A 13 -33.00 42.69 -2.28
CA VAL A 13 -31.90 42.12 -1.49
C VAL A 13 -31.88 40.66 -1.83
N GLY A 14 -30.93 40.25 -2.65
CA GLY A 14 -30.58 38.86 -2.83
C GLY A 14 -30.09 38.31 -1.48
N ILE A 15 -30.96 37.57 -0.80
CA ILE A 15 -30.54 36.76 0.36
C ILE A 15 -29.65 35.67 -0.23
N ALA A 16 -28.35 35.87 -0.14
CA ALA A 16 -27.42 34.77 -0.27
C ALA A 16 -27.79 33.80 0.86
N HIS A 17 -28.36 32.65 0.53
CA HIS A 17 -28.52 31.59 1.48
C HIS A 17 -27.09 31.20 1.89
N ALA A 18 -26.70 31.52 3.12
CA ALA A 18 -25.53 30.96 3.71
C ALA A 18 -25.71 29.43 3.68
N ASP A 19 -24.71 28.70 3.21
CA ASP A 19 -24.71 27.25 3.23
C ASP A 19 -24.64 26.82 4.71
N ASP A 20 -25.74 26.29 5.25
CA ASP A 20 -25.89 25.90 6.65
C ASP A 20 -25.08 24.61 6.99
N ARG A 21 -24.38 24.01 6.01
CA ARG A 21 -23.55 22.84 6.23
C ARG A 21 -22.32 23.19 7.08
N LYS A 22 -21.91 22.21 7.89
CA LYS A 22 -20.78 22.34 8.82
C LYS A 22 -19.44 22.41 8.09
N LEU A 23 -18.49 23.12 8.66
CA LEU A 23 -17.08 23.01 8.30
C LEU A 23 -16.44 21.90 9.10
N LEU A 24 -15.43 21.22 8.54
CA LEU A 24 -14.62 20.24 9.25
C LEU A 24 -13.83 20.91 10.37
N THR A 25 -13.84 20.32 11.55
CA THR A 25 -12.82 20.55 12.58
C THR A 25 -11.60 19.68 12.31
N MET A 26 -10.48 19.91 13.01
CA MET A 26 -9.31 19.04 12.90
C MET A 26 -9.63 17.62 13.43
N GLU A 27 -10.42 17.51 14.48
CA GLU A 27 -10.90 16.22 15.00
C GLU A 27 -11.75 15.48 13.96
N ASP A 28 -12.67 16.17 13.26
CA ASP A 28 -13.45 15.58 12.17
C ASP A 28 -12.55 15.05 11.06
N ALA A 29 -11.56 15.85 10.69
CA ALA A 29 -10.64 15.47 9.62
C ALA A 29 -9.79 14.23 9.98
N ILE A 30 -9.50 13.98 11.26
CA ILE A 30 -8.56 12.94 11.69
C ILE A 30 -9.25 11.75 12.36
N LEU A 31 -10.24 11.97 13.22
CA LEU A 31 -10.79 10.94 14.09
C LEU A 31 -12.23 10.56 13.78
N ASN A 32 -12.99 11.39 13.06
CA ASN A 32 -14.40 11.15 12.85
C ASN A 32 -14.65 9.99 11.86
N LEU A 33 -14.99 8.82 12.40
CA LEU A 33 -15.28 7.62 11.61
C LEU A 33 -16.65 7.68 10.92
N GLU A 34 -17.57 8.54 11.39
CA GLU A 34 -18.89 8.73 10.79
C GLU A 34 -18.79 9.34 9.38
N LEU A 35 -17.69 10.03 9.08
CA LEU A 35 -17.35 10.52 7.74
C LEU A 35 -16.80 9.43 6.80
N THR A 36 -16.89 8.17 7.20
CA THR A 36 -16.54 7.02 6.36
C THR A 36 -17.83 6.37 5.85
N PRO A 37 -17.95 6.06 4.56
CA PRO A 37 -19.15 5.42 4.03
C PRO A 37 -19.50 4.14 4.80
N LYS A 38 -20.79 3.98 5.13
CA LYS A 38 -21.27 2.81 5.85
C LYS A 38 -20.80 1.53 5.17
N ASN A 39 -20.26 0.61 5.96
CA ASN A 39 -19.83 -0.69 5.47
C ASN A 39 -21.02 -1.64 5.34
N TYR A 40 -20.97 -2.49 4.31
CA TYR A 40 -21.91 -3.58 4.09
C TYR A 40 -21.13 -4.77 3.51
N ASP A 41 -20.51 -5.54 4.42
CA ASP A 41 -19.70 -6.68 3.99
C ASP A 41 -20.60 -7.90 3.74
N ILE A 42 -20.40 -8.53 2.60
CA ILE A 42 -21.04 -9.80 2.26
C ILE A 42 -19.98 -10.86 2.02
N ARG A 43 -20.37 -12.12 2.24
CA ARG A 43 -19.54 -13.30 1.97
C ARG A 43 -20.38 -14.36 1.31
N PHE A 44 -19.82 -15.12 0.39
CA PHE A 44 -20.49 -16.30 -0.12
C PHE A 44 -20.53 -17.40 0.93
N SER A 45 -21.69 -18.07 1.04
CA SER A 45 -21.82 -19.23 1.90
C SER A 45 -20.93 -20.37 1.39
N LYS A 46 -20.18 -21.00 2.31
CA LYS A 46 -19.36 -22.16 1.97
C LYS A 46 -20.19 -23.42 1.67
N LYS A 47 -21.46 -23.46 2.13
CA LYS A 47 -22.36 -24.61 1.96
C LYS A 47 -23.18 -24.52 0.69
N ASP A 48 -23.58 -23.31 0.33
CA ASP A 48 -24.41 -23.06 -0.86
C ASP A 48 -23.89 -21.78 -1.55
N PRO A 49 -23.16 -21.91 -2.66
CA PRO A 49 -22.61 -20.76 -3.39
C PRO A 49 -23.66 -19.80 -3.98
N ALA A 50 -24.93 -20.21 -4.06
CA ALA A 50 -26.05 -19.36 -4.48
C ALA A 50 -26.56 -18.44 -3.34
N ILE A 51 -25.97 -18.52 -2.15
CA ILE A 51 -26.31 -17.73 -0.97
C ILE A 51 -25.15 -16.80 -0.61
N TYR A 52 -25.45 -15.53 -0.37
CA TYR A 52 -24.52 -14.65 0.33
C TYR A 52 -24.97 -14.38 1.77
N GLU A 53 -24.01 -14.13 2.63
CA GLU A 53 -24.17 -13.87 4.06
C GLU A 53 -23.80 -12.43 4.36
N HIS A 54 -24.59 -11.78 5.19
CA HIS A 54 -24.32 -10.45 5.76
C HIS A 54 -24.46 -10.49 7.28
N ALA A 55 -23.46 -9.94 7.98
CA ALA A 55 -23.54 -9.76 9.43
C ALA A 55 -24.30 -8.47 9.76
N ASN A 56 -25.48 -8.60 10.38
CA ASN A 56 -26.34 -7.49 10.78
C ASN A 56 -26.50 -7.51 12.32
N GLY A 57 -25.71 -6.70 13.03
CA GLY A 57 -25.64 -6.76 14.48
C GLY A 57 -25.19 -8.13 14.97
N ASP A 58 -26.02 -8.77 15.80
CA ASP A 58 -25.71 -10.07 16.42
C ASP A 58 -26.20 -11.28 15.60
N VAL A 59 -26.65 -11.06 14.35
CA VAL A 59 -27.14 -12.12 13.46
C VAL A 59 -26.38 -12.17 12.14
N ILE A 60 -26.30 -13.37 11.58
CA ILE A 60 -25.91 -13.58 10.17
C ILE A 60 -27.18 -13.81 9.37
N GLU A 61 -27.45 -12.90 8.47
CA GLU A 61 -28.52 -12.99 7.50
C GLU A 61 -28.02 -13.67 6.22
N GLN A 62 -28.80 -14.62 5.70
CA GLN A 62 -28.49 -15.34 4.47
C GLN A 62 -29.50 -14.96 3.39
N TYR A 63 -29.03 -14.56 2.23
CA TYR A 63 -29.84 -14.09 1.10
C TYR A 63 -29.58 -14.92 -0.13
N ASP A 64 -30.66 -15.28 -0.86
CA ASP A 64 -30.54 -15.87 -2.19
C ASP A 64 -30.01 -14.83 -3.19
N ILE A 65 -29.00 -15.20 -3.97
CA ILE A 65 -28.32 -14.29 -4.89
C ILE A 65 -29.27 -13.82 -6.00
N LEU A 66 -30.11 -14.70 -6.54
CA LEU A 66 -30.94 -14.38 -7.70
C LEU A 66 -32.21 -13.61 -7.30
N SER A 67 -32.94 -14.07 -6.29
CA SER A 67 -34.17 -13.39 -5.84
C SER A 67 -33.91 -12.18 -4.96
N GLY A 68 -32.85 -12.23 -4.14
CA GLY A 68 -32.53 -11.23 -3.10
C GLY A 68 -33.34 -11.41 -1.83
N GLU A 69 -34.08 -12.49 -1.73
CA GLU A 69 -34.91 -12.76 -0.57
C GLU A 69 -34.08 -13.26 0.60
N LEU A 70 -34.47 -12.86 1.79
CA LEU A 70 -33.90 -13.37 3.05
C LEU A 70 -34.32 -14.83 3.24
N VAL A 71 -33.36 -15.75 3.16
CA VAL A 71 -33.59 -17.20 3.30
C VAL A 71 -33.52 -17.61 4.77
N SER A 72 -32.61 -17.05 5.54
CA SER A 72 -32.50 -17.36 6.97
C SER A 72 -31.77 -16.24 7.73
N SER A 73 -32.06 -16.15 9.03
CA SER A 73 -31.32 -15.30 9.98
C SER A 73 -30.94 -16.16 11.18
N LYS A 74 -29.66 -16.15 11.55
CA LYS A 74 -29.11 -16.98 12.64
C LYS A 74 -28.27 -16.13 13.58
N PRO A 75 -28.40 -16.31 14.91
CA PRO A 75 -27.53 -15.66 15.86
C PRO A 75 -26.05 -15.97 15.58
N ILE A 76 -25.18 -14.97 15.73
CA ILE A 76 -23.74 -15.18 15.75
C ILE A 76 -23.44 -15.93 17.04
N LEU A 77 -23.16 -17.23 16.93
CA LEU A 77 -22.70 -18.02 18.07
C LEU A 77 -21.31 -17.54 18.46
N ILE A 78 -21.22 -16.73 19.51
CA ILE A 78 -19.96 -16.39 20.17
C ILE A 78 -19.52 -17.60 21.01
N GLY A 79 -19.32 -18.73 20.37
CA GLY A 79 -18.54 -19.82 20.90
C GLY A 79 -17.11 -19.59 20.46
N MET A 80 -16.21 -19.20 21.36
CA MET A 80 -14.78 -19.19 21.03
C MET A 80 -14.37 -20.64 20.77
N PRO A 81 -14.17 -21.06 19.48
CA PRO A 81 -13.42 -22.29 19.25
C PRO A 81 -12.07 -22.06 19.90
N ASN A 82 -11.55 -23.04 20.64
CA ASN A 82 -10.18 -22.94 21.13
C ASN A 82 -9.28 -22.64 19.91
N PRO A 83 -8.68 -21.42 19.84
CA PRO A 83 -7.97 -20.99 18.62
C PRO A 83 -6.70 -21.81 18.36
N PHE A 84 -6.33 -22.71 19.30
CA PHE A 84 -5.09 -23.47 19.30
C PHE A 84 -5.30 -24.98 19.08
N ARG A 85 -6.37 -25.45 18.44
CA ARG A 85 -6.53 -26.87 18.10
C ARG A 85 -6.09 -27.16 16.69
N ASN A 86 -5.31 -28.23 16.51
CA ASN A 86 -4.73 -28.64 15.22
C ASN A 86 -4.05 -27.47 14.50
N LYS A 87 -3.18 -26.73 15.24
CA LYS A 87 -2.59 -25.50 14.75
C LYS A 87 -1.19 -25.27 15.28
N ALA A 88 -0.30 -24.82 14.41
CA ALA A 88 0.96 -24.23 14.82
C ALA A 88 0.78 -22.78 15.26
N SER A 89 1.53 -22.36 16.27
CA SER A 89 1.59 -20.98 16.73
C SER A 89 3.00 -20.65 17.21
N MET A 90 3.25 -19.36 17.40
CA MET A 90 4.49 -18.91 18.02
C MET A 90 4.33 -18.85 19.54
N LYS A 91 5.42 -19.20 20.22
CA LYS A 91 5.62 -18.98 21.63
C LYS A 91 7.01 -18.41 21.84
N GLU A 92 7.08 -17.15 22.25
CA GLU A 92 8.32 -16.38 22.25
C GLU A 92 8.96 -16.33 20.85
N ASN A 93 10.19 -16.82 20.69
CA ASN A 93 10.90 -16.93 19.40
C ASN A 93 10.82 -18.32 18.74
N ASN A 94 9.98 -19.22 19.26
CA ASN A 94 9.89 -20.60 18.80
C ASN A 94 8.50 -20.96 18.26
N VAL A 95 8.41 -22.05 17.50
CA VAL A 95 7.16 -22.63 17.01
C VAL A 95 6.72 -23.76 17.92
N VAL A 96 5.43 -23.78 18.24
CA VAL A 96 4.75 -24.88 18.94
C VAL A 96 3.58 -25.38 18.11
N TRP A 97 3.27 -26.67 18.25
CA TRP A 97 2.09 -27.31 17.67
C TRP A 97 1.10 -27.68 18.77
N HIS A 98 -0.18 -27.44 18.52
CA HIS A 98 -1.26 -27.91 19.40
C HIS A 98 -2.10 -28.96 18.65
N ASP A 99 -2.30 -30.12 19.29
CA ASP A 99 -3.12 -31.20 18.73
C ASP A 99 -4.65 -30.91 18.85
N ALA A 100 -5.46 -31.91 18.50
CA ALA A 100 -6.94 -31.79 18.55
C ALA A 100 -7.47 -31.55 19.97
N GLU A 101 -6.80 -32.03 20.98
CA GLU A 101 -7.10 -31.87 22.40
C GLU A 101 -6.56 -30.54 22.96
N GLY A 102 -5.67 -29.87 22.21
CA GLY A 102 -5.01 -28.63 22.62
C GLY A 102 -3.72 -28.84 23.40
N LYS A 103 -3.17 -30.06 23.40
CA LYS A 103 -1.86 -30.33 24.00
C LYS A 103 -0.76 -29.72 23.14
N GLU A 104 0.16 -29.02 23.80
CA GLU A 104 1.29 -28.33 23.16
C GLU A 104 2.50 -29.27 22.96
N TYR A 105 3.10 -29.19 21.79
CA TYR A 105 4.36 -29.87 21.41
C TYR A 105 5.35 -28.83 20.91
N LYS A 106 6.59 -28.89 21.36
CA LYS A 106 7.66 -28.07 20.83
C LYS A 106 8.02 -28.50 19.40
N VAL A 107 7.98 -27.57 18.48
CA VAL A 107 8.47 -27.77 17.10
C VAL A 107 9.91 -27.30 16.99
N THR A 108 10.22 -26.13 17.58
CA THR A 108 11.58 -25.61 17.72
C THR A 108 11.85 -25.27 19.19
N ASP A 109 13.14 -25.23 19.59
CA ASP A 109 13.55 -24.94 20.96
C ASP A 109 14.91 -24.20 20.99
N PHE A 110 14.93 -23.01 20.38
CA PHE A 110 16.13 -22.16 20.37
C PHE A 110 16.14 -21.25 21.59
N ALA A 111 17.25 -21.31 22.36
CA ALA A 111 17.47 -20.43 23.50
C ALA A 111 17.95 -19.02 23.08
N ASP A 112 18.63 -18.92 21.94
CA ASP A 112 19.08 -17.64 21.39
C ASP A 112 17.89 -16.86 20.82
N LYS A 113 17.64 -15.67 21.37
CA LYS A 113 16.55 -14.79 20.95
C LYS A 113 16.73 -14.18 19.55
N ASN A 114 17.97 -14.24 19.00
CA ASN A 114 18.24 -13.83 17.63
C ASN A 114 17.83 -14.88 16.60
N ILE A 115 17.54 -16.13 17.03
CA ILE A 115 16.95 -17.15 16.17
C ILE A 115 15.44 -17.11 16.37
N VAL A 116 14.73 -16.67 15.36
CA VAL A 116 13.26 -16.47 15.45
C VAL A 116 12.55 -17.36 14.43
N CYS A 117 11.60 -18.17 14.92
CA CYS A 117 10.84 -19.12 14.11
C CYS A 117 9.36 -18.75 14.05
N GLY A 118 8.74 -18.91 12.87
CA GLY A 118 7.29 -18.74 12.68
C GLY A 118 6.83 -17.30 12.44
N GLN A 119 7.73 -16.31 12.44
CA GLN A 119 7.43 -14.93 12.05
C GLN A 119 7.57 -14.74 10.54
N ALA A 120 6.91 -13.69 10.02
CA ALA A 120 7.23 -13.13 8.72
C ALA A 120 8.71 -12.68 8.69
N VAL A 121 9.36 -12.91 7.57
CA VAL A 121 10.77 -12.55 7.32
C VAL A 121 10.86 -11.36 6.37
N SER A 122 12.08 -10.91 6.10
CA SER A 122 12.38 -9.85 5.12
C SER A 122 11.56 -8.57 5.35
N ARG A 123 11.31 -8.24 6.62
CA ARG A 123 10.56 -7.04 7.06
C ARG A 123 9.21 -6.87 6.34
N HIS A 124 8.54 -7.98 6.01
CA HIS A 124 7.28 -8.03 5.24
C HIS A 124 7.40 -7.63 3.76
N GLU A 125 8.61 -7.49 3.23
CA GLU A 125 8.80 -7.27 1.79
C GLU A 125 8.41 -8.51 0.97
N PHE A 126 8.35 -8.38 -0.35
CA PHE A 126 8.03 -9.45 -1.30
C PHE A 126 6.65 -10.11 -1.11
N GLY A 127 5.68 -9.41 -0.50
CA GLY A 127 4.36 -9.97 -0.20
C GLY A 127 4.32 -10.93 0.98
N ILE A 128 5.42 -11.06 1.74
CA ILE A 128 5.50 -11.94 2.90
C ILE A 128 4.66 -11.36 4.06
N SER A 129 3.57 -12.03 4.44
CA SER A 129 2.66 -11.57 5.49
C SER A 129 2.60 -12.48 6.72
N GLY A 130 3.23 -13.66 6.67
CA GLY A 130 3.25 -14.63 7.75
C GLY A 130 4.46 -15.55 7.72
N GLY A 131 4.62 -16.34 8.76
CA GLY A 131 5.77 -17.27 8.89
C GLY A 131 5.38 -18.72 9.18
N LEU A 132 4.09 -19.07 9.14
CA LEU A 132 3.57 -20.42 9.36
C LEU A 132 2.65 -20.81 8.21
N PHE A 133 2.93 -21.93 7.55
CA PHE A 133 2.27 -22.36 6.33
C PHE A 133 1.84 -23.84 6.46
N PRO A 134 0.62 -24.12 6.93
CA PRO A 134 0.12 -25.50 6.98
C PRO A 134 -0.08 -26.07 5.58
N SER A 135 0.23 -27.35 5.39
CA SER A 135 -0.06 -28.06 4.15
C SER A 135 -1.58 -28.21 3.92
N PRO A 136 -2.05 -28.38 2.67
CA PRO A 136 -3.46 -28.59 2.37
C PRO A 136 -4.12 -29.73 3.14
N ASP A 137 -3.40 -30.87 3.31
CA ASP A 137 -3.84 -32.05 4.07
C ASP A 137 -3.62 -31.92 5.60
N LYS A 138 -2.96 -30.84 6.05
CA LYS A 138 -2.58 -30.57 7.45
C LYS A 138 -1.62 -31.59 8.06
N ALA A 139 -0.97 -32.41 7.25
CA ALA A 139 0.04 -33.38 7.73
C ALA A 139 1.39 -32.71 8.02
N PHE A 140 1.63 -31.53 7.47
CA PHE A 140 2.85 -30.76 7.64
C PHE A 140 2.55 -29.29 7.95
N VAL A 141 3.55 -28.62 8.59
CA VAL A 141 3.58 -27.16 8.72
C VAL A 141 4.96 -26.69 8.29
N ALA A 142 5.04 -25.93 7.21
CA ALA A 142 6.25 -25.20 6.88
C ALA A 142 6.32 -23.91 7.69
N PHE A 143 7.52 -23.48 8.06
CA PHE A 143 7.73 -22.25 8.82
C PHE A 143 9.05 -21.59 8.45
N TYR A 144 9.08 -20.27 8.56
CA TYR A 144 10.33 -19.52 8.48
C TYR A 144 11.09 -19.60 9.80
N GLN A 145 12.41 -19.77 9.68
CA GLN A 145 13.39 -19.51 10.72
C GLN A 145 14.32 -18.44 10.20
N LYS A 146 14.46 -17.35 10.93
CA LYS A 146 15.45 -16.31 10.63
C LYS A 146 16.52 -16.26 11.71
N ASP A 147 17.76 -16.08 11.29
CA ASP A 147 18.93 -15.84 12.12
C ASP A 147 19.35 -14.38 11.98
N GLU A 148 19.15 -13.60 13.03
CA GLU A 148 19.47 -12.17 13.12
C GLU A 148 20.75 -11.90 13.95
N THR A 149 21.58 -12.93 14.23
CA THR A 149 22.79 -12.79 15.09
C THR A 149 23.76 -11.76 14.53
N LYS A 150 23.89 -11.67 13.20
CA LYS A 150 24.78 -10.72 12.51
C LYS A 150 24.11 -9.37 12.18
N VAL A 151 22.78 -9.28 12.36
CA VAL A 151 22.04 -8.05 12.04
C VAL A 151 22.34 -6.96 13.07
N THR A 152 22.68 -5.77 12.59
CA THR A 152 22.95 -4.60 13.43
C THR A 152 21.77 -4.29 14.33
N THR A 153 22.08 -3.97 15.58
CA THR A 153 21.12 -3.50 16.57
C THR A 153 21.07 -1.96 16.52
N PHE A 154 19.86 -1.40 16.42
CA PHE A 154 19.63 0.04 16.49
C PHE A 154 18.91 0.40 17.81
N PRO A 155 19.42 1.38 18.60
CA PRO A 155 18.83 1.78 19.88
C PRO A 155 17.69 2.79 19.68
N LEU A 156 16.52 2.50 20.28
CA LEU A 156 15.42 3.45 20.43
C LEU A 156 15.28 3.84 21.91
N LEU A 157 15.02 5.11 22.19
CA LEU A 157 14.89 5.60 23.56
C LEU A 157 13.43 5.51 24.04
N ASP A 158 13.15 4.64 25.00
CA ASP A 158 11.88 4.62 25.73
C ASP A 158 11.95 5.53 26.97
N ILE A 159 11.12 6.57 26.97
CA ILE A 159 11.01 7.56 28.06
C ILE A 159 9.85 7.25 29.02
N THR A 160 9.22 6.10 28.94
CA THR A 160 8.09 5.75 29.82
C THR A 160 8.52 5.32 31.21
N THR A 161 9.78 4.98 31.39
CA THR A 161 10.40 4.68 32.68
C THR A 161 11.03 5.93 33.30
N ARG A 162 11.25 5.92 34.62
CA ARG A 162 11.79 7.09 35.35
C ARG A 162 13.16 7.55 34.84
N THR A 163 14.02 6.61 34.46
CA THR A 163 15.42 6.90 34.04
C THR A 163 15.57 6.83 32.51
N GLY A 164 14.50 6.50 31.78
CA GLY A 164 14.60 6.07 30.39
C GLY A 164 15.24 4.68 30.26
N SER A 165 15.01 4.03 29.15
CA SER A 165 15.66 2.76 28.80
C SER A 165 15.85 2.68 27.28
N LEU A 166 16.85 1.92 26.84
CA LEU A 166 17.03 1.63 25.43
C LEU A 166 16.19 0.39 25.05
N VAL A 167 15.44 0.52 23.97
CA VAL A 167 14.80 -0.60 23.28
C VAL A 167 15.61 -0.87 22.02
N GLU A 168 16.22 -2.05 21.97
CA GLU A 168 17.06 -2.44 20.84
C GLU A 168 16.21 -3.15 19.81
N ILE A 169 16.31 -2.72 18.55
CA ILE A 169 15.69 -3.37 17.40
C ILE A 169 16.75 -3.88 16.43
N LYS A 170 16.48 -5.01 15.78
CA LYS A 170 17.27 -5.48 14.65
C LYS A 170 16.94 -4.65 13.43
N TYR A 171 17.94 -3.94 12.89
CA TYR A 171 17.76 -3.07 11.75
C TYR A 171 18.92 -3.23 10.75
N PRO A 172 18.74 -4.06 9.70
CA PRO A 172 19.76 -4.28 8.68
C PRO A 172 19.80 -3.07 7.73
N MET A 173 20.78 -2.18 7.88
CA MET A 173 20.94 -1.03 6.99
C MET A 173 21.53 -1.46 5.64
N ASN A 174 21.24 -0.69 4.59
CA ASN A 174 21.76 -0.90 3.25
C ASN A 174 23.27 -1.19 3.23
N GLY A 175 23.68 -2.25 2.53
CA GLY A 175 25.07 -2.69 2.44
C GLY A 175 25.62 -3.42 3.68
N MET A 176 24.85 -3.53 4.78
CA MET A 176 25.25 -4.24 5.99
C MET A 176 24.73 -5.68 6.00
N ALA A 177 25.13 -6.47 7.01
CA ALA A 177 24.65 -7.84 7.18
C ALA A 177 23.14 -7.89 7.38
N SER A 178 22.48 -8.80 6.69
CA SER A 178 21.05 -9.08 6.76
C SER A 178 20.77 -10.36 7.53
N GLU A 179 19.50 -10.67 7.72
CA GLU A 179 19.06 -11.94 8.30
C GLU A 179 19.35 -13.12 7.36
N VAL A 180 19.65 -14.28 7.92
CA VAL A 180 19.76 -15.55 7.19
C VAL A 180 18.49 -16.34 7.41
N VAL A 181 17.76 -16.64 6.34
CA VAL A 181 16.45 -17.31 6.40
C VAL A 181 16.57 -18.77 5.98
N LYS A 182 15.90 -19.64 6.72
CA LYS A 182 15.67 -21.06 6.38
C LYS A 182 14.18 -21.36 6.41
N VAL A 183 13.76 -22.40 5.69
CA VAL A 183 12.42 -22.97 5.77
C VAL A 183 12.49 -24.33 6.44
N GLY A 184 11.89 -24.43 7.63
CA GLY A 184 11.68 -25.69 8.32
C GLY A 184 10.32 -26.29 7.95
N VAL A 185 10.23 -27.63 7.95
CA VAL A 185 8.99 -28.36 7.69
C VAL A 185 8.77 -29.34 8.83
N TYR A 186 7.75 -29.10 9.63
CA TYR A 186 7.33 -29.96 10.71
C TYR A 186 6.38 -31.04 10.20
N ASN A 187 6.69 -32.29 10.43
CA ASN A 187 5.81 -33.43 10.20
C ASN A 187 5.00 -33.70 11.48
N VAL A 188 3.68 -33.49 11.41
CA VAL A 188 2.77 -33.59 12.58
C VAL A 188 2.76 -35.01 13.16
N ALA A 189 2.70 -36.05 12.33
CA ALA A 189 2.65 -37.45 12.79
C ALA A 189 3.98 -37.94 13.35
N ALA A 190 5.10 -37.58 12.70
CA ALA A 190 6.43 -37.98 13.12
C ALA A 190 7.02 -37.11 14.23
N GLN A 191 6.41 -35.96 14.53
CA GLN A 191 6.90 -34.94 15.47
C GLN A 191 8.38 -34.56 15.22
N SER A 192 8.73 -34.38 13.94
CA SER A 192 10.10 -34.12 13.51
C SER A 192 10.16 -32.97 12.52
N VAL A 193 11.27 -32.25 12.50
CA VAL A 193 11.52 -31.12 11.58
C VAL A 193 12.62 -31.52 10.59
N VAL A 194 12.40 -31.19 9.33
CA VAL A 194 13.43 -31.16 8.29
C VAL A 194 13.55 -29.73 7.75
N TYR A 195 14.71 -29.38 7.22
CA TYR A 195 14.91 -28.09 6.57
C TYR A 195 15.04 -28.24 5.06
N LEU A 196 14.52 -27.31 4.29
CA LEU A 196 14.72 -27.30 2.84
C LEU A 196 16.20 -27.08 2.52
N ASN A 197 16.74 -27.90 1.64
CA ASN A 197 18.13 -27.79 1.18
C ASN A 197 18.24 -26.74 0.07
N VAL A 198 18.22 -25.47 0.44
CA VAL A 198 18.38 -24.34 -0.48
C VAL A 198 19.86 -24.03 -0.64
N THR A 199 20.38 -24.13 -1.86
CA THR A 199 21.80 -23.91 -2.18
C THR A 199 22.03 -22.77 -3.18
N ASP A 200 20.94 -22.18 -3.70
CA ASP A 200 21.03 -21.06 -4.64
C ASP A 200 21.54 -19.81 -3.94
N PHE A 201 22.45 -19.09 -4.58
CA PHE A 201 23.01 -17.82 -4.13
C PHE A 201 23.72 -17.87 -2.76
N ASP A 202 24.08 -16.71 -2.22
CA ASP A 202 24.65 -16.58 -0.88
C ASP A 202 23.58 -16.78 0.22
N GLU A 203 23.99 -16.97 1.46
CA GLU A 203 23.09 -17.24 2.59
C GLU A 203 22.11 -16.11 2.87
N GLU A 204 22.43 -14.85 2.54
CA GLU A 204 21.56 -13.68 2.70
C GLU A 204 20.54 -13.49 1.56
N ARG A 205 20.27 -14.56 0.77
CA ARG A 205 19.18 -14.64 -0.18
C ARG A 205 17.81 -14.51 0.49
N TYR A 206 16.79 -14.18 -0.29
CA TYR A 206 15.41 -14.12 0.19
C TYR A 206 14.64 -15.37 -0.22
N LEU A 207 13.93 -15.99 0.73
CA LEU A 207 13.06 -17.15 0.51
C LEU A 207 11.61 -16.68 0.51
N THR A 208 11.09 -16.36 -0.66
CA THR A 208 9.81 -15.66 -0.79
C THR A 208 8.68 -16.58 -1.24
N ASN A 209 7.44 -16.20 -0.95
CA ASN A 209 6.21 -16.75 -1.53
C ASN A 209 6.12 -18.29 -1.51
N LEU A 210 6.39 -18.88 -0.33
CA LEU A 210 6.27 -20.32 -0.11
C LEU A 210 4.86 -20.81 -0.48
N THR A 211 4.79 -21.82 -1.36
CA THR A 211 3.54 -22.40 -1.83
C THR A 211 3.58 -23.91 -1.77
N TRP A 212 2.55 -24.53 -1.21
CA TRP A 212 2.35 -25.98 -1.22
C TRP A 212 1.76 -26.47 -2.54
N SER A 213 2.20 -27.65 -3.02
CA SER A 213 1.43 -28.38 -4.02
C SER A 213 0.08 -28.82 -3.44
N PRO A 214 -1.00 -28.96 -4.27
CA PRO A 214 -2.31 -29.40 -3.80
C PRO A 214 -2.28 -30.76 -3.08
N ASP A 215 -1.37 -31.66 -3.46
CA ASP A 215 -1.18 -32.98 -2.86
C ASP A 215 -0.26 -32.98 -1.61
N SER A 216 0.18 -31.82 -1.14
CA SER A 216 1.04 -31.63 0.05
C SER A 216 2.43 -32.29 -0.01
N ARG A 217 2.88 -32.73 -1.18
CA ARG A 217 4.17 -33.45 -1.32
C ARG A 217 5.34 -32.56 -1.64
N THR A 218 5.08 -31.41 -2.25
CA THR A 218 6.09 -30.49 -2.75
C THR A 218 5.87 -29.10 -2.18
N ILE A 219 6.96 -28.44 -1.82
CA ILE A 219 6.98 -27.02 -1.45
C ILE A 219 7.71 -26.26 -2.56
N TYR A 220 7.10 -25.21 -3.05
CA TYR A 220 7.67 -24.28 -4.01
C TYR A 220 8.11 -23.02 -3.28
N VAL A 221 9.32 -22.54 -3.57
CA VAL A 221 9.88 -21.32 -3.00
C VAL A 221 10.46 -20.48 -4.13
N GLN A 222 10.12 -19.20 -4.17
CA GLN A 222 10.75 -18.24 -5.05
C GLN A 222 12.01 -17.72 -4.34
N VAL A 223 13.16 -18.28 -4.69
CA VAL A 223 14.47 -17.92 -4.11
C VAL A 223 15.03 -16.74 -4.87
N LEU A 224 15.16 -15.61 -4.21
CA LEU A 224 15.64 -14.36 -4.80
C LEU A 224 17.05 -14.05 -4.27
N ASN A 225 17.99 -13.69 -5.14
CA ASN A 225 19.32 -13.29 -4.70
C ASN A 225 19.27 -11.92 -3.96
N ARG A 226 20.28 -11.63 -3.13
CA ARG A 226 20.31 -10.38 -2.36
C ARG A 226 20.25 -9.13 -3.24
N ALA A 227 20.87 -9.14 -4.41
CA ALA A 227 20.80 -8.06 -5.38
C ALA A 227 19.42 -7.86 -6.01
N GLN A 228 18.49 -8.79 -5.75
CA GLN A 228 17.11 -8.79 -6.24
C GLN A 228 16.98 -8.76 -7.78
N LYS A 229 17.97 -9.26 -8.49
CA LYS A 229 18.04 -9.27 -9.96
C LYS A 229 17.82 -10.64 -10.57
N GLU A 230 17.88 -11.70 -9.78
CA GLU A 230 17.69 -13.08 -10.21
C GLU A 230 16.86 -13.89 -9.20
N MET A 231 15.82 -14.56 -9.70
CA MET A 231 14.91 -15.39 -8.94
C MET A 231 14.83 -16.78 -9.54
N HIS A 232 14.98 -17.81 -8.69
CA HIS A 232 14.73 -19.20 -9.02
C HIS A 232 13.45 -19.70 -8.34
N LEU A 233 12.47 -20.13 -9.10
CA LEU A 233 11.34 -20.87 -8.56
C LEU A 233 11.74 -22.34 -8.40
N ASN A 234 12.00 -22.76 -7.18
CA ASN A 234 12.48 -24.09 -6.84
C ASN A 234 11.39 -24.97 -6.20
N ALA A 235 11.43 -26.25 -6.51
CA ALA A 235 10.61 -27.29 -5.91
C ALA A 235 11.43 -28.12 -4.92
N TYR A 236 10.86 -28.41 -3.74
CA TYR A 236 11.47 -29.20 -2.67
C TYR A 236 10.53 -30.30 -2.21
N CYS A 237 11.08 -31.49 -1.89
CA CYS A 237 10.30 -32.57 -1.28
C CYS A 237 9.92 -32.21 0.16
N ALA A 238 8.63 -32.13 0.48
CA ALA A 238 8.14 -31.75 1.79
C ALA A 238 8.61 -32.68 2.91
N LYS A 239 8.72 -33.98 2.64
CA LYS A 239 9.09 -35.01 3.63
C LYS A 239 10.58 -35.00 4.00
N SER A 240 11.46 -34.69 3.05
CA SER A 240 12.92 -34.79 3.25
C SER A 240 13.64 -33.45 3.21
N GLY A 241 12.99 -32.37 2.75
CA GLY A 241 13.62 -31.10 2.48
C GLY A 241 14.51 -31.08 1.23
N ALA A 242 14.65 -32.20 0.52
CA ALA A 242 15.57 -32.33 -0.62
C ALA A 242 15.10 -31.43 -1.78
N PHE A 243 16.07 -30.78 -2.41
CA PHE A 243 15.84 -30.05 -3.68
C PHE A 243 15.43 -31.04 -4.78
N VAL A 244 14.40 -30.71 -5.54
CA VAL A 244 13.88 -31.54 -6.64
C VAL A 244 14.35 -30.98 -7.98
N LYS A 245 13.99 -29.74 -8.28
CA LYS A 245 14.40 -29.04 -9.51
C LYS A 245 14.05 -27.54 -9.44
N THR A 246 14.71 -26.75 -10.26
CA THR A 246 14.28 -25.40 -10.60
C THR A 246 13.19 -25.48 -11.70
N ILE A 247 12.05 -24.82 -11.47
CA ILE A 247 10.90 -24.82 -12.37
C ILE A 247 11.08 -23.74 -13.44
N LEU A 248 11.45 -22.53 -13.01
CA LEU A 248 11.73 -21.39 -13.89
C LEU A 248 12.71 -20.42 -13.23
N THR A 249 13.35 -19.61 -14.03
CA THR A 249 14.26 -18.53 -13.61
C THR A 249 13.79 -17.23 -14.21
N GLU A 250 13.85 -16.16 -13.43
CA GLU A 250 13.63 -14.79 -13.90
C GLU A 250 14.85 -13.93 -13.59
N GLN A 251 15.23 -13.07 -14.54
CA GLN A 251 16.33 -12.12 -14.40
C GLN A 251 15.91 -10.75 -14.92
N ASN A 252 16.33 -9.70 -14.23
CA ASN A 252 16.11 -8.32 -14.65
C ASN A 252 17.32 -7.45 -14.26
N SER A 253 17.75 -6.56 -15.13
CA SER A 253 18.88 -5.66 -14.87
C SER A 253 18.59 -4.64 -13.75
N ARG A 254 17.32 -4.34 -13.47
CA ARG A 254 16.90 -3.47 -12.37
C ARG A 254 16.55 -4.30 -11.16
N TRP A 255 15.36 -4.94 -11.13
CA TRP A 255 14.98 -5.89 -10.10
C TRP A 255 13.88 -6.84 -10.60
N VAL A 256 13.86 -8.03 -10.03
CA VAL A 256 12.76 -8.99 -10.07
C VAL A 256 12.00 -8.88 -8.75
N GLU A 257 10.67 -8.84 -8.81
CA GLU A 257 9.85 -8.67 -7.62
C GLU A 257 8.78 -9.76 -7.48
N PRO A 258 9.10 -10.87 -6.79
CA PRO A 258 8.18 -11.96 -6.57
C PRO A 258 7.22 -11.64 -5.42
N GLN A 259 6.15 -10.90 -5.70
CA GLN A 259 5.16 -10.46 -4.69
C GLN A 259 4.04 -11.46 -4.41
N ASN A 260 3.83 -12.44 -5.27
CA ASN A 260 2.67 -13.32 -5.20
C ASN A 260 3.06 -14.78 -5.10
N PRO A 261 2.36 -15.59 -4.27
CA PRO A 261 2.50 -17.04 -4.30
C PRO A 261 1.97 -17.62 -5.61
N LEU A 262 2.28 -18.89 -5.86
CA LEU A 262 1.71 -19.63 -6.99
C LEU A 262 0.25 -19.97 -6.71
N HIS A 263 -0.59 -19.93 -7.73
CA HIS A 263 -2.00 -20.32 -7.65
C HIS A 263 -2.22 -21.59 -8.45
N PHE A 264 -2.20 -22.75 -7.76
CA PHE A 264 -2.38 -24.05 -8.39
C PHE A 264 -3.81 -24.28 -8.84
N ILE A 265 -4.02 -24.57 -10.14
CA ILE A 265 -5.31 -25.01 -10.69
C ILE A 265 -5.49 -26.50 -10.38
N ASP A 266 -4.42 -27.28 -10.52
CA ASP A 266 -4.33 -28.73 -10.23
C ASP A 266 -2.88 -29.10 -9.87
N ASN A 267 -2.56 -30.38 -9.75
CA ASN A 267 -1.20 -30.83 -9.42
C ASN A 267 -0.16 -30.57 -10.53
N ASP A 268 -0.57 -30.21 -11.74
CA ASP A 268 0.29 -30.03 -12.90
C ASP A 268 0.38 -28.57 -13.37
N ARG A 269 -0.62 -27.72 -13.05
CA ARG A 269 -0.73 -26.38 -13.58
C ARG A 269 -0.88 -25.34 -12.48
N PHE A 270 -0.16 -24.25 -12.60
CA PHE A 270 -0.31 -23.10 -11.73
C PHE A 270 -0.24 -21.78 -12.50
N ILE A 271 -0.88 -20.76 -11.92
CA ILE A 271 -0.82 -19.38 -12.37
C ILE A 271 0.21 -18.63 -11.53
N TYR A 272 1.03 -17.82 -12.18
CA TYR A 272 1.90 -16.87 -11.51
C TYR A 272 1.88 -15.50 -12.21
N THR A 273 2.28 -14.46 -11.48
CA THR A 273 2.29 -13.08 -11.95
C THR A 273 3.73 -12.60 -12.13
N THR A 274 4.03 -11.96 -13.27
CA THR A 274 5.32 -11.29 -13.48
C THR A 274 5.17 -10.12 -14.45
N ASP A 275 6.00 -9.07 -14.26
CA ASP A 275 6.19 -7.95 -15.20
C ASP A 275 7.43 -8.13 -16.09
N ASN A 276 8.18 -9.20 -15.85
CA ASN A 276 9.52 -9.38 -16.39
C ASN A 276 9.57 -9.90 -17.84
N ARG A 277 8.40 -10.19 -18.44
CA ARG A 277 8.33 -10.80 -19.78
C ARG A 277 7.86 -9.85 -20.86
N ASP A 278 6.94 -8.95 -20.55
CA ASP A 278 6.32 -8.06 -21.55
C ASP A 278 6.14 -6.61 -21.08
N GLY A 279 6.72 -6.29 -19.92
CA GLY A 279 6.74 -4.94 -19.37
C GLY A 279 5.49 -4.52 -18.60
N TYR A 280 4.55 -5.44 -18.39
CA TYR A 280 3.37 -5.25 -17.55
C TYR A 280 3.20 -6.45 -16.62
N LYS A 281 2.63 -6.25 -15.44
CA LYS A 281 2.22 -7.35 -14.56
C LYS A 281 1.10 -8.13 -15.24
N ASN A 282 1.42 -9.32 -15.77
CA ASN A 282 0.48 -10.21 -16.43
C ASN A 282 0.46 -11.59 -15.77
N LEU A 283 -0.63 -12.33 -15.98
CA LEU A 283 -0.80 -13.70 -15.51
C LEU A 283 -0.28 -14.69 -16.55
N TYR A 284 0.48 -15.66 -16.06
CA TYR A 284 1.05 -16.75 -16.87
C TYR A 284 0.65 -18.10 -16.29
N LEU A 285 0.32 -19.03 -17.16
CA LEU A 285 0.06 -20.44 -16.83
C LEU A 285 1.32 -21.25 -17.08
N HIS A 286 1.82 -21.90 -16.04
CA HIS A 286 2.88 -22.88 -16.16
C HIS A 286 2.33 -24.29 -16.06
N THR A 287 2.79 -25.20 -16.97
CA THR A 287 2.46 -26.63 -16.95
C THR A 287 3.71 -27.42 -16.61
N LEU A 288 3.73 -28.02 -15.42
CA LEU A 288 4.91 -28.73 -14.86
C LEU A 288 5.35 -29.92 -15.70
N SER A 289 4.41 -30.75 -16.19
CA SER A 289 4.69 -31.94 -17.01
C SER A 289 5.31 -31.61 -18.36
N LYS A 290 4.96 -30.43 -18.93
CA LYS A 290 5.46 -29.94 -20.21
C LYS A 290 6.66 -29.01 -20.07
N GLY A 291 6.86 -28.41 -18.89
CA GLY A 291 7.85 -27.35 -18.67
C GLY A 291 7.57 -26.08 -19.49
N THR A 292 6.30 -25.82 -19.85
CA THR A 292 5.91 -24.68 -20.69
C THR A 292 5.22 -23.60 -19.90
N THR A 293 5.47 -22.35 -20.27
CA THR A 293 4.83 -21.18 -19.71
C THR A 293 4.09 -20.41 -20.80
N GLU A 294 2.81 -20.18 -20.61
CA GLU A 294 1.95 -19.48 -21.56
C GLU A 294 1.39 -18.19 -20.93
N ARG A 295 1.38 -17.10 -21.66
CA ARG A 295 0.75 -15.85 -21.23
C ARG A 295 -0.77 -15.98 -21.30
N LEU A 296 -1.45 -15.81 -20.16
CA LEU A 296 -2.92 -15.82 -20.10
C LEU A 296 -3.51 -14.45 -20.44
N THR A 297 -3.18 -13.43 -19.69
CA THR A 297 -3.67 -12.07 -19.92
C THR A 297 -2.82 -11.35 -20.95
N LYS A 298 -3.43 -10.97 -22.10
CA LYS A 298 -2.74 -10.36 -23.24
C LYS A 298 -3.08 -8.88 -23.36
N VAL A 299 -2.93 -8.14 -22.26
CA VAL A 299 -3.25 -6.71 -22.18
C VAL A 299 -2.00 -5.88 -21.95
N ALA A 300 -1.97 -4.66 -22.48
CA ALA A 300 -0.91 -3.68 -22.20
C ALA A 300 -1.27 -2.85 -20.96
N ALA A 301 -1.49 -3.54 -19.85
CA ALA A 301 -1.87 -2.96 -18.55
C ALA A 301 -1.47 -3.93 -17.43
N ASP A 302 -1.37 -3.41 -16.22
CA ASP A 302 -1.10 -4.22 -15.06
C ASP A 302 -2.35 -4.96 -14.61
N VAL A 303 -2.20 -6.25 -14.33
CA VAL A 303 -3.27 -7.10 -13.80
C VAL A 303 -2.90 -7.67 -12.44
N ALA A 304 -3.90 -7.99 -11.64
CA ALA A 304 -3.74 -8.67 -10.35
C ALA A 304 -4.68 -9.87 -10.28
N TYR A 305 -4.15 -11.03 -9.88
CA TYR A 305 -4.93 -12.24 -9.67
C TYR A 305 -5.96 -12.04 -8.55
N VAL A 306 -7.17 -12.60 -8.75
CA VAL A 306 -8.25 -12.60 -7.75
C VAL A 306 -8.63 -14.02 -7.34
N ALA A 307 -8.99 -14.85 -8.29
CA ALA A 307 -9.41 -16.24 -8.07
C ALA A 307 -9.32 -17.07 -9.36
N HIS A 308 -9.51 -18.35 -9.24
CA HIS A 308 -9.68 -19.24 -10.40
C HIS A 308 -10.62 -20.39 -10.07
N THR A 309 -11.10 -21.02 -11.14
CA THR A 309 -11.72 -22.35 -11.18
C THR A 309 -10.92 -23.21 -12.16
N GLU A 310 -11.33 -24.46 -12.38
CA GLU A 310 -10.76 -25.29 -13.44
C GLU A 310 -10.99 -24.72 -14.85
N GLU A 311 -12.03 -23.87 -15.03
CA GLU A 311 -12.49 -23.36 -16.31
C GLU A 311 -12.10 -21.91 -16.57
N ALA A 312 -11.89 -21.09 -15.53
CA ALA A 312 -11.68 -19.66 -15.66
C ALA A 312 -10.73 -19.07 -14.63
N VAL A 313 -10.10 -17.96 -15.01
CA VAL A 313 -9.29 -17.10 -14.13
C VAL A 313 -9.98 -15.76 -14.00
N TYR A 314 -10.05 -15.24 -12.77
CA TYR A 314 -10.59 -13.92 -12.45
C TYR A 314 -9.46 -13.02 -12.00
N TYR A 315 -9.42 -11.79 -12.54
CA TYR A 315 -8.34 -10.86 -12.29
C TYR A 315 -8.81 -9.41 -12.35
N TYR A 316 -8.11 -8.53 -11.66
CA TYR A 316 -8.25 -7.09 -11.86
C TYR A 316 -7.36 -6.63 -13.00
N SER A 317 -7.80 -5.60 -13.72
CA SER A 317 -7.01 -4.93 -14.74
C SER A 317 -7.17 -3.41 -14.67
N SER A 318 -6.08 -2.70 -14.95
CA SER A 318 -6.03 -1.25 -15.13
C SER A 318 -6.15 -0.83 -16.60
N GLU A 319 -6.58 -1.71 -17.51
CA GLU A 319 -6.62 -1.44 -18.95
C GLU A 319 -7.60 -0.32 -19.36
N ILE A 320 -8.63 -0.05 -18.56
CA ILE A 320 -9.57 1.05 -18.79
C ILE A 320 -8.95 2.38 -18.38
N SER A 321 -8.38 2.43 -17.18
CA SER A 321 -7.70 3.60 -16.64
C SER A 321 -6.77 3.18 -15.50
N PRO A 322 -5.55 3.77 -15.39
CA PRO A 322 -4.68 3.51 -14.24
C PRO A 322 -5.28 3.91 -12.88
N VAL A 323 -6.28 4.76 -12.85
CA VAL A 323 -6.96 5.20 -11.62
C VAL A 323 -8.24 4.41 -11.34
N GLU A 324 -8.56 3.39 -12.15
CA GLU A 324 -9.71 2.51 -11.97
C GLU A 324 -9.26 1.05 -11.85
N GLN A 325 -10.08 0.25 -11.19
CA GLN A 325 -9.85 -1.18 -11.06
C GLN A 325 -11.13 -1.94 -11.40
N HIS A 326 -11.04 -2.82 -12.40
CA HIS A 326 -12.18 -3.59 -12.88
C HIS A 326 -11.90 -5.08 -12.83
N LEU A 327 -12.92 -5.88 -12.49
CA LEU A 327 -12.86 -7.34 -12.51
C LEU A 327 -13.13 -7.89 -13.91
N PHE A 328 -12.25 -8.77 -14.34
CA PHE A 328 -12.39 -9.53 -15.58
C PHE A 328 -12.40 -11.02 -15.31
N SER A 329 -13.02 -11.78 -16.20
CA SER A 329 -12.87 -13.24 -16.31
C SER A 329 -12.14 -13.59 -17.60
N LEU A 330 -11.32 -14.64 -17.54
CA LEU A 330 -10.65 -15.24 -18.69
C LEU A 330 -10.98 -16.74 -18.72
N SER A 331 -11.59 -17.21 -19.79
CA SER A 331 -11.85 -18.62 -20.02
C SER A 331 -10.56 -19.36 -20.37
N LEU A 332 -10.25 -20.43 -19.65
CA LEU A 332 -9.07 -21.27 -19.89
C LEU A 332 -9.20 -22.16 -21.14
N SER A 333 -10.42 -22.39 -21.63
CA SER A 333 -10.66 -23.25 -22.80
C SER A 333 -10.47 -22.54 -24.13
N ASP A 334 -10.91 -21.28 -24.26
CA ASP A 334 -10.90 -20.52 -25.52
C ASP A 334 -10.22 -19.15 -25.42
N GLY A 335 -9.70 -18.78 -24.25
CA GLY A 335 -8.96 -17.53 -24.01
C GLY A 335 -9.84 -16.27 -24.07
N LYS A 336 -11.17 -16.39 -24.06
CA LYS A 336 -12.05 -15.23 -24.09
C LYS A 336 -12.00 -14.47 -22.78
N MET A 337 -11.81 -13.16 -22.86
CA MET A 337 -11.85 -12.23 -21.74
C MET A 337 -13.19 -11.50 -21.71
N ARG A 338 -13.70 -11.22 -20.50
CA ARG A 338 -14.92 -10.46 -20.27
C ARG A 338 -14.77 -9.60 -19.03
N GLN A 339 -15.11 -8.30 -19.14
CA GLN A 339 -15.30 -7.45 -17.98
C GLN A 339 -16.61 -7.86 -17.25
N LEU A 340 -16.54 -8.00 -15.94
CA LEU A 340 -17.67 -8.39 -15.08
C LEU A 340 -18.28 -7.20 -14.34
N THR A 341 -17.44 -6.28 -13.84
CA THR A 341 -17.89 -5.09 -13.11
C THR A 341 -18.51 -4.06 -14.05
N ARG A 342 -19.42 -3.26 -13.50
CA ARG A 342 -20.17 -2.24 -14.24
C ARG A 342 -19.97 -0.87 -13.63
N GLY A 343 -19.96 0.17 -14.47
CA GLY A 343 -19.71 1.54 -14.05
C GLY A 343 -18.21 1.83 -13.89
N GLU A 344 -17.90 3.09 -13.67
CA GLU A 344 -16.55 3.58 -13.40
C GLU A 344 -16.20 3.46 -11.91
N GLY A 345 -14.92 3.37 -11.60
CA GLY A 345 -14.45 3.43 -10.23
C GLY A 345 -13.49 2.32 -9.82
N TRP A 346 -13.36 2.17 -8.51
CA TRP A 346 -12.47 1.19 -7.89
C TRP A 346 -13.29 0.04 -7.30
N HIS A 347 -13.20 -1.13 -7.94
CA HIS A 347 -13.96 -2.33 -7.62
C HIS A 347 -13.15 -3.32 -6.79
N ASN A 348 -13.72 -3.81 -5.69
CA ASN A 348 -13.16 -4.87 -4.85
C ASN A 348 -14.13 -6.05 -4.84
N CYS A 349 -13.73 -7.15 -5.47
CA CYS A 349 -14.62 -8.26 -5.75
C CYS A 349 -14.21 -9.54 -5.03
N GLN A 350 -15.19 -10.38 -4.75
CA GLN A 350 -15.02 -11.75 -4.31
C GLN A 350 -15.72 -12.68 -5.32
N ILE A 351 -15.13 -13.83 -5.58
CA ILE A 351 -15.74 -14.87 -6.43
C ILE A 351 -16.35 -15.94 -5.55
N SER A 352 -17.54 -16.44 -5.90
CA SER A 352 -18.18 -17.57 -5.22
C SER A 352 -17.33 -18.84 -5.33
N PRO A 353 -17.41 -19.78 -4.37
CA PRO A 353 -16.61 -21.01 -4.39
C PRO A 353 -16.76 -21.86 -5.67
N ASP A 354 -17.92 -21.79 -6.33
CA ASP A 354 -18.19 -22.50 -7.59
C ASP A 354 -17.88 -21.67 -8.85
N GLY A 355 -17.40 -20.43 -8.68
CA GLY A 355 -17.06 -19.54 -9.78
C GLY A 355 -18.23 -18.95 -10.56
N LYS A 356 -19.50 -19.18 -10.15
CA LYS A 356 -20.67 -18.73 -10.92
C LYS A 356 -21.11 -17.31 -10.62
N TYR A 357 -20.76 -16.80 -9.44
CA TYR A 357 -21.15 -15.48 -8.98
C TYR A 357 -19.96 -14.68 -8.48
N PHE A 358 -20.12 -13.37 -8.45
CA PHE A 358 -19.19 -12.46 -7.79
C PHE A 358 -19.93 -11.42 -6.96
N ALA A 359 -19.32 -10.99 -5.90
CA ALA A 359 -19.72 -9.83 -5.12
C ALA A 359 -18.80 -8.67 -5.49
N ASP A 360 -19.36 -7.50 -5.73
CA ASP A 360 -18.66 -6.28 -6.13
C ASP A 360 -18.90 -5.19 -5.09
N ASN A 361 -17.86 -4.76 -4.42
CA ASN A 361 -17.88 -3.61 -3.49
C ASN A 361 -17.06 -2.49 -4.12
N TYR A 362 -17.71 -1.46 -4.63
CA TYR A 362 -17.02 -0.39 -5.34
C TYR A 362 -17.42 1.01 -4.88
N SER A 363 -16.60 1.95 -5.24
CA SER A 363 -16.84 3.38 -5.12
C SER A 363 -16.26 4.12 -6.32
N SER A 364 -16.79 5.32 -6.61
CA SER A 364 -16.18 6.27 -7.56
C SER A 364 -16.16 7.66 -6.94
N LEU A 365 -15.64 8.67 -7.63
CA LEU A 365 -15.45 10.01 -7.07
C LEU A 365 -16.67 10.52 -6.26
N ASN A 366 -17.87 10.33 -6.80
CA ASN A 366 -19.12 10.81 -6.21
C ASN A 366 -20.02 9.68 -5.69
N VAL A 367 -19.56 8.43 -5.71
CA VAL A 367 -20.30 7.26 -5.21
C VAL A 367 -19.60 6.73 -3.98
N PRO A 368 -20.17 6.93 -2.77
CA PRO A 368 -19.52 6.56 -1.52
C PRO A 368 -19.21 5.06 -1.42
N ARG A 369 -20.21 4.22 -1.68
CA ARG A 369 -20.09 2.76 -1.73
C ARG A 369 -21.32 2.14 -2.35
N VAL A 370 -21.09 1.16 -3.21
CA VAL A 370 -22.12 0.25 -3.70
C VAL A 370 -21.64 -1.16 -3.48
N VAL A 371 -22.54 -2.03 -3.02
CA VAL A 371 -22.32 -3.49 -3.00
C VAL A 371 -23.32 -4.12 -3.93
N ALA A 372 -22.83 -4.92 -4.86
CA ALA A 372 -23.65 -5.63 -5.84
C ALA A 372 -23.26 -7.12 -5.90
N VAL A 373 -24.15 -7.94 -6.42
CA VAL A 373 -23.89 -9.34 -6.77
C VAL A 373 -24.17 -9.55 -8.25
N GLY A 374 -23.32 -10.33 -8.92
CA GLY A 374 -23.46 -10.60 -10.34
C GLY A 374 -23.10 -12.03 -10.70
N SER A 375 -23.53 -12.49 -11.88
CA SER A 375 -23.09 -13.78 -12.43
C SER A 375 -21.86 -13.62 -13.32
N THR A 376 -20.93 -14.56 -13.25
CA THR A 376 -19.70 -14.55 -14.04
C THR A 376 -19.92 -14.77 -15.53
N ASP A 377 -21.11 -15.26 -15.93
CA ASP A 377 -21.55 -15.31 -17.33
C ASP A 377 -22.07 -13.95 -17.85
N GLY A 378 -22.16 -12.93 -16.97
CA GLY A 378 -22.54 -11.55 -17.29
C GLY A 378 -24.04 -11.31 -17.48
N LYS A 379 -24.90 -12.32 -17.28
CA LYS A 379 -26.35 -12.21 -17.52
C LYS A 379 -27.10 -11.54 -16.37
N PHE A 380 -26.56 -11.61 -15.16
CA PHE A 380 -27.18 -11.10 -13.95
C PHE A 380 -26.26 -10.10 -13.24
N TYR A 381 -26.82 -8.99 -12.74
CA TYR A 381 -26.13 -8.01 -11.88
C TYR A 381 -27.18 -7.24 -11.09
N ARG A 382 -27.07 -7.23 -9.76
CA ARG A 382 -27.99 -6.55 -8.87
C ARG A 382 -27.27 -5.83 -7.75
N GLU A 383 -27.58 -4.56 -7.55
CA GLU A 383 -27.20 -3.80 -6.39
C GLU A 383 -27.96 -4.31 -5.15
N VAL A 384 -27.24 -4.58 -4.06
CA VAL A 384 -27.80 -5.06 -2.79
C VAL A 384 -27.68 -4.02 -1.69
N PHE A 385 -26.76 -3.06 -1.85
CA PHE A 385 -26.57 -1.97 -0.89
C PHE A 385 -25.98 -0.74 -1.57
N ARG A 386 -26.44 0.43 -1.16
CA ARG A 386 -25.85 1.73 -1.51
C ARG A 386 -25.73 2.59 -0.27
N ALA A 387 -24.52 3.04 0.06
CA ALA A 387 -24.30 3.97 1.15
C ALA A 387 -24.71 5.39 0.75
N GLU A 388 -25.29 6.12 1.69
CA GLU A 388 -25.43 7.57 1.58
C GLU A 388 -24.08 8.26 1.70
N ASP A 389 -23.97 9.48 1.19
CA ASP A 389 -22.78 10.30 1.38
C ASP A 389 -22.66 10.72 2.85
N PRO A 390 -21.63 10.25 3.58
CA PRO A 390 -21.46 10.59 4.98
C PRO A 390 -21.05 12.06 5.19
N SER A 391 -20.61 12.74 4.14
CA SER A 391 -20.19 14.15 4.20
C SER A 391 -21.32 15.14 3.85
N LYS A 392 -22.55 14.66 3.60
CA LYS A 392 -23.68 15.48 3.14
C LYS A 392 -24.00 16.69 4.02
N ASP A 393 -23.75 16.58 5.34
CA ASP A 393 -23.97 17.64 6.32
C ASP A 393 -22.78 18.59 6.49
N PHE A 394 -21.69 18.33 5.73
CA PHE A 394 -20.49 19.16 5.72
C PHE A 394 -20.33 19.90 4.39
N ASN A 395 -19.79 21.08 4.47
CA ASN A 395 -19.48 21.86 3.27
C ASN A 395 -18.11 21.44 2.73
N TYR A 396 -18.12 20.54 1.75
CA TYR A 396 -16.91 20.03 1.10
C TYR A 396 -16.61 20.80 -0.18
N SER A 397 -15.33 21.07 -0.39
CA SER A 397 -14.81 21.66 -1.62
C SER A 397 -14.92 20.67 -2.80
N THR A 398 -14.92 21.22 -4.00
CA THR A 398 -14.89 20.41 -5.24
C THR A 398 -13.57 19.68 -5.38
N ILE A 399 -13.64 18.41 -5.75
CA ILE A 399 -12.50 17.55 -6.06
C ILE A 399 -12.48 17.30 -7.57
N GLU A 400 -11.37 17.59 -8.21
CA GLU A 400 -11.17 17.35 -9.64
C GLU A 400 -10.12 16.25 -9.84
N LEU A 401 -10.41 15.28 -10.71
CA LEU A 401 -9.46 14.29 -11.20
C LEU A 401 -9.00 14.67 -12.60
N GLY A 402 -7.73 14.52 -12.89
CA GLY A 402 -7.16 14.77 -14.20
C GLY A 402 -5.79 14.15 -14.37
N SER A 403 -5.08 14.54 -15.41
CA SER A 403 -3.71 14.08 -15.65
C SER A 403 -2.85 15.17 -16.27
N VAL A 404 -1.54 15.08 -16.00
CA VAL A 404 -0.49 15.90 -16.60
C VAL A 404 0.55 14.97 -17.21
N LYS A 405 1.14 15.35 -18.35
CA LYS A 405 2.23 14.58 -18.94
C LYS A 405 3.42 14.48 -17.98
N SER A 406 4.00 13.27 -17.86
CA SER A 406 5.28 13.07 -17.20
C SER A 406 6.36 13.96 -17.83
N ALA A 407 7.41 14.23 -17.08
CA ALA A 407 8.49 15.11 -17.54
C ALA A 407 9.17 14.61 -18.84
N ASP A 408 9.21 13.29 -19.06
CA ASP A 408 9.73 12.67 -20.29
C ASP A 408 8.68 12.59 -21.42
N GLY A 409 7.43 13.04 -21.16
CA GLY A 409 6.34 13.10 -22.14
C GLY A 409 5.67 11.77 -22.48
N LYS A 410 6.10 10.65 -21.87
CA LYS A 410 5.63 9.31 -22.26
C LYS A 410 4.33 8.89 -21.59
N TYR A 411 4.12 9.32 -20.34
CA TYR A 411 3.03 8.87 -19.48
C TYR A 411 2.08 10.00 -19.15
N ASN A 412 0.92 9.66 -18.59
CA ASN A 412 -0.02 10.60 -18.01
C ASN A 412 0.00 10.39 -16.48
N ASN A 413 0.56 11.33 -15.76
CA ASN A 413 0.56 11.34 -14.30
C ASN A 413 -0.79 11.85 -13.80
N HIS A 414 -1.52 11.02 -13.08
CA HIS A 414 -2.86 11.36 -12.60
C HIS A 414 -2.78 12.21 -11.33
N TYR A 415 -3.69 13.19 -11.23
CA TYR A 415 -3.78 14.09 -10.08
C TYR A 415 -5.21 14.18 -9.53
N ARG A 416 -5.32 14.56 -8.25
CA ARG A 416 -6.51 15.18 -7.69
C ARG A 416 -6.17 16.61 -7.29
N LEU A 417 -7.12 17.51 -7.56
CA LEU A 417 -7.04 18.92 -7.24
C LEU A 417 -8.25 19.28 -6.38
N ILE A 418 -8.00 19.91 -5.22
CA ILE A 418 -9.05 20.37 -4.31
C ILE A 418 -8.93 21.89 -4.24
N LYS A 419 -10.00 22.58 -4.64
CA LYS A 419 -10.09 24.03 -4.64
C LYS A 419 -10.79 24.54 -3.38
N PRO A 420 -10.55 25.78 -2.92
CA PRO A 420 -11.29 26.37 -1.81
C PRO A 420 -12.81 26.33 -1.99
N LEU A 421 -13.57 26.42 -0.88
CA LEU A 421 -15.04 26.41 -0.91
C LEU A 421 -15.62 27.52 -1.81
N ASP A 422 -15.18 28.76 -1.61
CA ASP A 422 -15.61 29.92 -2.36
C ASP A 422 -14.60 30.26 -3.46
N PHE A 423 -14.27 29.27 -4.29
CA PHE A 423 -13.27 29.43 -5.34
C PHE A 423 -13.72 30.44 -6.40
N ASP A 424 -12.88 31.44 -6.63
CA ASP A 424 -13.03 32.49 -7.66
C ASP A 424 -11.74 32.50 -8.51
N GLU A 425 -11.85 32.21 -9.79
CA GLU A 425 -10.70 32.16 -10.72
C GLU A 425 -9.95 33.49 -10.88
N ASN A 426 -10.53 34.59 -10.41
CA ASN A 426 -9.91 35.91 -10.44
C ASN A 426 -9.12 36.24 -9.17
N LYS A 427 -9.15 35.38 -8.16
CA LYS A 427 -8.37 35.50 -6.93
C LYS A 427 -7.14 34.63 -6.98
N LYS A 428 -6.12 34.97 -6.19
CA LYS A 428 -4.93 34.16 -6.02
C LYS A 428 -4.98 33.38 -4.71
N TYR A 429 -4.68 32.07 -4.78
CA TYR A 429 -4.71 31.17 -3.64
C TYR A 429 -3.34 30.57 -3.38
N PRO A 430 -2.92 30.42 -2.11
CA PRO A 430 -1.76 29.63 -1.75
C PRO A 430 -1.98 28.18 -2.13
N VAL A 431 -0.90 27.51 -2.53
CA VAL A 431 -0.91 26.12 -3.02
C VAL A 431 -0.18 25.22 -2.05
N ILE A 432 -0.74 24.06 -1.75
CA ILE A 432 -0.05 22.98 -1.04
C ILE A 432 0.05 21.76 -1.96
N LEU A 433 1.27 21.36 -2.29
CA LEU A 433 1.55 20.06 -2.88
C LEU A 433 1.61 19.03 -1.74
N TYR A 434 0.68 18.05 -1.72
CA TYR A 434 0.87 16.86 -0.91
C TYR A 434 1.51 15.78 -1.74
N VAL A 435 2.70 15.31 -1.34
CA VAL A 435 3.49 14.34 -2.09
C VAL A 435 3.78 13.09 -1.25
N TYR A 436 3.66 11.91 -1.88
CA TYR A 436 4.30 10.69 -1.40
C TYR A 436 5.37 10.26 -2.41
N GLY A 437 5.00 9.94 -3.63
CA GLY A 437 5.88 9.71 -4.77
C GLY A 437 6.65 8.39 -4.75
N GLY A 438 6.62 7.65 -3.65
CA GLY A 438 7.41 6.43 -3.47
C GLY A 438 6.90 5.24 -4.27
N PRO A 439 7.76 4.23 -4.49
CA PRO A 439 7.40 3.02 -5.21
C PRO A 439 6.24 2.27 -4.54
N HIS A 440 5.53 1.46 -5.33
CA HIS A 440 4.35 0.69 -4.92
C HIS A 440 3.21 1.51 -4.31
N SER A 441 3.21 2.82 -4.50
CA SER A 441 2.13 3.69 -4.06
C SER A 441 1.20 4.08 -5.20
N GLN A 442 0.00 4.46 -4.84
CA GLN A 442 -0.92 5.19 -5.69
C GLN A 442 -1.77 6.11 -4.80
N MET A 443 -1.63 7.41 -5.02
CA MET A 443 -2.29 8.44 -4.21
C MET A 443 -3.60 8.93 -4.84
N VAL A 444 -3.79 8.69 -6.12
CA VAL A 444 -4.93 9.18 -6.91
C VAL A 444 -5.69 8.00 -7.50
N ARG A 445 -6.96 7.85 -7.11
CA ARG A 445 -7.86 6.80 -7.60
C ARG A 445 -9.25 7.36 -7.87
N ASN A 446 -9.93 6.82 -8.86
CA ASN A 446 -11.37 7.02 -9.01
C ASN A 446 -12.13 6.17 -7.99
N SER A 447 -12.07 6.62 -6.74
CA SER A 447 -12.80 6.07 -5.60
C SER A 447 -13.46 7.21 -4.85
N PHE A 448 -14.28 6.94 -3.83
CA PHE A 448 -15.00 8.00 -3.13
C PHE A 448 -14.07 9.10 -2.64
N GLN A 449 -14.40 10.34 -3.02
CA GLN A 449 -13.60 11.54 -2.77
C GLN A 449 -12.13 11.39 -3.24
N ALA A 450 -11.88 10.62 -4.32
CA ALA A 450 -10.56 10.40 -4.92
C ALA A 450 -9.50 9.91 -3.93
N GLN A 451 -9.90 9.18 -2.90
CA GLN A 451 -9.01 8.68 -1.84
C GLN A 451 -8.29 9.81 -1.07
N LEU A 452 -8.89 11.01 -1.00
CA LEU A 452 -8.28 12.13 -0.26
C LEU A 452 -8.06 11.79 1.22
N ARG A 453 -7.10 12.46 1.83
CA ARG A 453 -7.03 12.60 3.28
C ARG A 453 -7.92 13.77 3.68
N ARG A 454 -8.82 13.61 4.64
CA ARG A 454 -9.74 14.69 5.05
C ARG A 454 -9.03 15.97 5.50
N TRP A 455 -7.76 15.90 5.90
CA TRP A 455 -6.93 17.07 6.14
C TRP A 455 -6.73 17.92 4.87
N GLU A 456 -6.67 17.30 3.69
CA GLU A 456 -6.58 18.04 2.42
C GLU A 456 -7.85 18.91 2.22
N MET A 457 -9.03 18.35 2.55
CA MET A 457 -10.29 19.08 2.54
C MET A 457 -10.33 20.17 3.62
N TYR A 458 -9.79 19.90 4.81
CA TYR A 458 -9.65 20.88 5.89
C TYR A 458 -8.80 22.07 5.46
N MET A 459 -7.72 21.88 4.73
CA MET A 459 -6.90 22.96 4.20
C MET A 459 -7.61 23.72 3.07
N ALA A 460 -8.37 23.03 2.21
CA ALA A 460 -9.15 23.68 1.16
C ALA A 460 -10.22 24.62 1.73
N GLN A 461 -10.94 24.23 2.78
CA GLN A 461 -11.91 25.12 3.44
C GLN A 461 -11.25 26.33 4.15
N ARG A 462 -9.93 26.28 4.37
CA ARG A 462 -9.12 27.40 4.91
C ARG A 462 -8.51 28.29 3.80
N GLY A 463 -8.88 28.04 2.55
CA GLY A 463 -8.50 28.86 1.41
C GLY A 463 -7.24 28.42 0.68
N TYR A 464 -6.76 27.20 0.89
CA TYR A 464 -5.64 26.64 0.13
C TYR A 464 -6.15 25.83 -1.06
N VAL A 465 -5.43 25.89 -2.17
CA VAL A 465 -5.52 24.87 -3.22
C VAL A 465 -4.62 23.72 -2.84
N VAL A 466 -5.17 22.50 -2.81
CA VAL A 466 -4.38 21.29 -2.51
C VAL A 466 -4.26 20.45 -3.76
N PHE A 467 -3.03 20.11 -4.12
CA PHE A 467 -2.68 19.32 -5.30
C PHE A 467 -1.94 18.05 -4.90
N VAL A 468 -2.34 16.92 -5.47
CA VAL A 468 -1.73 15.60 -5.24
C VAL A 468 -1.61 14.92 -6.58
N MET A 469 -0.41 14.41 -6.92
CA MET A 469 -0.17 13.74 -8.20
C MET A 469 0.70 12.51 -8.00
N ASP A 470 0.38 11.43 -8.70
CA ASP A 470 1.25 10.27 -8.86
C ASP A 470 2.31 10.54 -9.94
N ASN A 471 3.49 9.96 -9.80
CA ASN A 471 4.65 10.17 -10.67
C ASN A 471 5.25 8.84 -11.12
N ARG A 472 6.21 8.85 -12.06
CA ARG A 472 7.02 7.67 -12.36
C ARG A 472 7.63 7.09 -11.09
N GLY A 473 7.62 5.76 -10.98
CA GLY A 473 7.94 5.01 -9.76
C GLY A 473 6.70 4.46 -9.04
N THR A 474 5.49 5.02 -9.29
CA THR A 474 4.23 4.51 -8.73
C THR A 474 3.60 3.42 -9.60
N LEU A 475 2.40 2.91 -9.23
CA LEU A 475 1.79 1.71 -9.82
C LEU A 475 0.96 1.98 -11.09
N TYR A 476 0.59 0.90 -11.77
CA TYR A 476 -0.47 0.77 -12.80
C TYR A 476 -0.18 1.39 -14.16
N GLN A 477 1.08 1.66 -14.49
CA GLN A 477 1.48 2.09 -15.84
C GLN A 477 2.65 1.26 -16.42
N GLY A 478 2.83 0.04 -15.88
CA GLY A 478 3.81 -0.94 -16.34
C GLY A 478 5.21 -0.78 -15.76
N ALA A 479 6.06 -1.78 -16.01
CA ALA A 479 7.39 -1.93 -15.42
C ALA A 479 8.35 -0.77 -15.72
N GLU A 480 8.30 -0.19 -16.91
CA GLU A 480 9.17 0.95 -17.26
C GLU A 480 8.82 2.21 -16.48
N TYR A 481 7.54 2.41 -16.17
CA TYR A 481 7.07 3.50 -15.34
C TYR A 481 7.47 3.27 -13.87
N GLU A 482 7.22 2.06 -13.32
CA GLU A 482 7.57 1.71 -11.95
C GLU A 482 9.08 1.73 -11.72
N LYS A 483 9.86 1.15 -12.64
CA LYS A 483 11.32 0.99 -12.50
C LYS A 483 12.14 2.21 -12.93
N ALA A 484 11.50 3.33 -13.24
CA ALA A 484 12.18 4.57 -13.61
C ALA A 484 13.07 5.15 -12.50
N ILE A 485 12.78 4.81 -11.25
CA ILE A 485 13.50 5.27 -10.04
C ILE A 485 14.77 4.50 -9.74
N HIS A 486 15.02 3.36 -10.41
CA HIS A 486 16.13 2.47 -10.09
C HIS A 486 17.47 3.22 -10.06
N ARG A 487 18.21 3.07 -8.96
CA ARG A 487 19.50 3.70 -8.64
C ARG A 487 19.45 5.23 -8.47
N GLN A 488 18.29 5.87 -8.52
CA GLN A 488 18.14 7.33 -8.49
C GLN A 488 16.80 7.78 -7.86
N CYS A 489 16.42 7.18 -6.72
CA CYS A 489 15.21 7.55 -5.99
C CYS A 489 15.11 9.07 -5.80
N GLY A 490 13.94 9.65 -6.09
CA GLY A 490 13.69 11.08 -6.00
C GLY A 490 13.88 11.84 -7.30
N LYS A 491 14.68 11.36 -8.27
CA LYS A 491 14.97 12.13 -9.49
C LYS A 491 13.79 12.17 -10.46
N ALA A 492 13.35 11.02 -10.96
CA ALA A 492 12.21 10.94 -11.89
C ALA A 492 10.94 11.47 -11.24
N GLU A 493 10.78 11.22 -9.94
CA GLU A 493 9.67 11.69 -9.13
C GLU A 493 9.64 13.22 -9.04
N MET A 494 10.78 13.87 -8.71
CA MET A 494 10.87 15.33 -8.67
C MET A 494 10.61 15.97 -10.03
N GLU A 495 11.19 15.41 -11.11
CA GLU A 495 10.95 15.89 -12.48
C GLU A 495 9.46 15.89 -12.82
N ASP A 496 8.75 14.81 -12.49
CA ASP A 496 7.32 14.68 -12.74
C ASP A 496 6.49 15.59 -11.84
N GLN A 497 6.81 15.67 -10.53
CA GLN A 497 6.13 16.59 -9.62
C GLN A 497 6.30 18.04 -10.09
N MET A 498 7.48 18.41 -10.59
CA MET A 498 7.71 19.75 -11.16
C MET A 498 6.98 19.98 -12.47
N ALA A 499 6.79 18.96 -13.32
CA ALA A 499 5.91 19.07 -14.48
C ALA A 499 4.45 19.35 -14.06
N GLY A 500 3.95 18.67 -13.01
CA GLY A 500 2.67 18.94 -12.39
C GLY A 500 2.57 20.35 -11.81
N MET A 501 3.58 20.78 -11.08
CA MET A 501 3.62 22.13 -10.50
C MET A 501 3.66 23.22 -11.58
N LYS A 502 4.42 23.03 -12.66
CA LYS A 502 4.44 23.95 -13.81
C LYS A 502 3.05 24.11 -14.44
N TRP A 503 2.34 22.99 -14.61
CA TRP A 503 0.96 23.01 -15.09
C TRP A 503 0.05 23.77 -14.12
N LEU A 504 0.09 23.45 -12.81
CA LEU A 504 -0.74 24.05 -11.79
C LEU A 504 -0.51 25.58 -11.70
N LEU A 505 0.75 26.00 -11.64
CA LEU A 505 1.14 27.41 -11.52
C LEU A 505 0.95 28.21 -12.82
N SER A 506 0.60 27.58 -13.94
CA SER A 506 0.19 28.30 -15.16
C SER A 506 -1.22 28.91 -15.05
N HIS A 507 -2.00 28.50 -14.06
CA HIS A 507 -3.32 29.04 -13.79
C HIS A 507 -3.22 30.38 -13.04
N LYS A 508 -4.00 31.38 -13.45
CA LYS A 508 -3.97 32.74 -12.87
C LYS A 508 -4.29 32.78 -11.38
N TRP A 509 -5.10 31.83 -10.92
CA TRP A 509 -5.51 31.72 -9.52
C TRP A 509 -4.48 31.05 -8.61
N ALA A 510 -3.48 30.38 -9.14
CA ALA A 510 -2.40 29.79 -8.34
C ALA A 510 -1.34 30.83 -8.00
N ASP A 511 -1.05 31.03 -6.72
CA ASP A 511 -0.06 32.01 -6.28
C ASP A 511 1.33 31.37 -6.22
N SER A 512 2.18 31.69 -7.19
CA SER A 512 3.56 31.19 -7.27
C SER A 512 4.46 31.64 -6.11
N GLU A 513 4.09 32.72 -5.40
CA GLU A 513 4.85 33.20 -4.24
C GLU A 513 4.45 32.50 -2.94
N ARG A 514 3.35 31.73 -2.95
CA ARG A 514 2.81 31.04 -1.79
C ARG A 514 2.61 29.55 -2.09
N VAL A 515 3.72 28.83 -2.30
CA VAL A 515 3.73 27.37 -2.58
C VAL A 515 4.35 26.61 -1.44
N GLY A 516 3.58 25.69 -0.86
CA GLY A 516 4.02 24.78 0.19
C GLY A 516 4.08 23.33 -0.28
N VAL A 517 4.79 22.48 0.46
CA VAL A 517 4.87 21.04 0.21
C VAL A 517 4.81 20.24 1.52
N HIS A 518 4.06 19.15 1.53
CA HIS A 518 3.93 18.24 2.67
C HIS A 518 3.95 16.79 2.23
N GLY A 519 4.65 15.95 2.97
CA GLY A 519 4.65 14.51 2.79
C GLY A 519 5.21 13.75 3.98
N TRP A 520 4.92 12.46 4.04
CA TRP A 520 5.33 11.57 5.13
C TRP A 520 6.17 10.40 4.61
N SER A 521 7.21 9.96 5.36
CA SER A 521 8.07 8.84 4.98
C SER A 521 8.85 9.15 3.68
N TYR A 522 8.65 8.36 2.62
CA TYR A 522 9.15 8.72 1.28
C TYR A 522 8.68 10.11 0.85
N GLY A 523 7.44 10.48 1.18
CA GLY A 523 6.93 11.83 0.95
C GLY A 523 7.65 12.91 1.75
N GLY A 524 8.18 12.57 2.93
CA GLY A 524 9.08 13.43 3.70
C GLY A 524 10.42 13.63 2.99
N PHE A 525 11.02 12.57 2.45
CA PHE A 525 12.17 12.64 1.57
C PHE A 525 11.89 13.52 0.35
N MET A 526 10.77 13.31 -0.34
CA MET A 526 10.36 14.13 -1.48
C MET A 526 10.16 15.60 -1.10
N THR A 527 9.57 15.88 0.07
CA THR A 527 9.39 17.25 0.58
C THR A 527 10.73 17.98 0.69
N ILE A 528 11.70 17.36 1.36
CA ILE A 528 13.03 17.97 1.52
C ILE A 528 13.76 18.04 0.18
N SER A 529 13.67 17.00 -0.65
CA SER A 529 14.24 16.98 -1.99
C SER A 529 13.74 18.14 -2.84
N LEU A 530 12.42 18.36 -2.89
CA LEU A 530 11.80 19.45 -3.65
C LEU A 530 12.23 20.81 -3.10
N MET A 531 12.26 21.01 -1.79
CA MET A 531 12.65 22.29 -1.18
C MET A 531 14.13 22.63 -1.39
N THR A 532 14.99 21.63 -1.47
CA THR A 532 16.44 21.85 -1.64
C THR A 532 16.88 21.94 -3.10
N HIS A 533 16.14 21.31 -4.03
CA HIS A 533 16.44 21.37 -5.47
C HIS A 533 15.68 22.51 -6.20
N TYR A 534 14.50 22.91 -5.68
CA TYR A 534 13.66 23.96 -6.25
C TYR A 534 13.27 25.03 -5.20
N PRO A 535 14.27 25.63 -4.53
CA PRO A 535 14.01 26.59 -3.44
C PRO A 535 13.33 27.88 -3.90
N GLU A 536 13.35 28.16 -5.20
CA GLU A 536 12.62 29.28 -5.81
C GLU A 536 11.11 29.00 -5.90
N VAL A 537 10.67 27.74 -5.91
CA VAL A 537 9.27 27.35 -5.99
C VAL A 537 8.68 27.16 -4.60
N PHE A 538 9.27 26.29 -3.78
CA PHE A 538 8.73 25.90 -2.49
C PHE A 538 9.20 26.81 -1.36
N LYS A 539 8.26 27.54 -0.74
CA LYS A 539 8.54 28.52 0.33
C LYS A 539 8.45 27.91 1.73
N VAL A 540 7.54 26.95 1.90
CA VAL A 540 7.26 26.28 3.18
C VAL A 540 7.14 24.77 2.98
N GLY A 541 7.77 23.99 3.83
CA GLY A 541 7.64 22.53 3.81
C GLY A 541 7.43 21.93 5.18
N VAL A 542 6.66 20.84 5.24
CA VAL A 542 6.55 20.00 6.43
C VAL A 542 6.85 18.56 6.05
N ALA A 543 8.00 18.06 6.47
CA ALA A 543 8.47 16.71 6.21
C ALA A 543 8.22 15.81 7.43
N GLY A 544 7.48 14.74 7.26
CA GLY A 544 7.22 13.77 8.32
C GLY A 544 8.04 12.51 8.18
N GLY A 545 8.76 12.08 9.22
CA GLY A 545 9.56 10.85 9.25
C GLY A 545 10.40 10.63 7.99
N PRO A 546 11.18 11.63 7.51
CA PRO A 546 11.79 11.62 6.20
C PRO A 546 12.97 10.66 6.10
N VAL A 547 13.08 9.90 5.02
CA VAL A 547 14.36 9.30 4.63
C VAL A 547 15.29 10.45 4.20
N ILE A 548 16.53 10.44 4.69
CA ILE A 548 17.52 11.48 4.39
C ILE A 548 18.68 10.93 3.56
N ASP A 549 19.11 9.73 3.88
CA ASP A 549 20.18 9.05 3.17
C ASP A 549 19.85 7.55 3.08
N TRP A 550 19.87 6.99 1.89
CA TRP A 550 19.48 5.61 1.63
C TRP A 550 20.41 4.57 2.27
N LYS A 551 21.64 4.93 2.64
CA LYS A 551 22.55 4.04 3.36
C LYS A 551 22.06 3.66 4.76
N TRP A 552 21.18 4.46 5.37
CA TRP A 552 20.59 4.18 6.67
C TRP A 552 19.22 3.50 6.58
N TYR A 553 18.71 3.29 5.37
CA TYR A 553 17.44 2.59 5.20
C TYR A 553 17.66 1.08 5.13
N GLU A 554 16.61 0.31 5.34
CA GLU A 554 16.71 -1.14 5.45
C GLU A 554 17.06 -1.83 4.11
N VAL A 555 17.69 -3.01 4.20
CA VAL A 555 18.29 -3.75 3.08
C VAL A 555 17.30 -4.08 1.98
N MET A 556 16.15 -4.71 2.31
CA MET A 556 15.25 -5.30 1.31
C MET A 556 14.66 -4.24 0.38
N TYR A 557 14.25 -3.11 0.94
CA TYR A 557 13.73 -1.96 0.20
C TYR A 557 14.87 -1.13 -0.40
N GLY A 558 15.85 -0.77 0.43
CA GLY A 558 16.94 0.12 0.03
C GLY A 558 17.77 -0.45 -1.11
N GLU A 559 18.15 -1.72 -1.04
CA GLU A 559 18.96 -2.36 -2.10
C GLU A 559 18.16 -2.65 -3.37
N ARG A 560 16.83 -2.85 -3.28
CA ARG A 560 15.99 -2.98 -4.48
C ARG A 560 16.02 -1.73 -5.35
N TYR A 561 15.87 -0.57 -4.75
CA TYR A 561 15.70 0.67 -5.51
C TYR A 561 17.01 1.43 -5.72
N MET A 562 17.96 1.34 -4.80
CA MET A 562 19.21 2.09 -4.85
C MET A 562 20.45 1.22 -5.04
N GLU A 563 20.33 -0.11 -4.96
CA GLU A 563 21.47 -1.03 -4.79
C GLU A 563 22.26 -0.70 -3.51
N THR A 564 23.59 -0.85 -3.51
CA THR A 564 24.45 -0.48 -2.38
C THR A 564 25.31 0.74 -2.70
N GLU A 565 25.81 1.41 -1.68
CA GLU A 565 26.74 2.54 -1.88
C GLU A 565 28.00 2.12 -2.67
N THR A 566 28.41 0.83 -2.57
CA THR A 566 29.55 0.29 -3.33
C THR A 566 29.22 0.11 -4.82
N THR A 567 28.01 -0.35 -5.16
CA THR A 567 27.63 -0.61 -6.56
C THR A 567 27.00 0.59 -7.25
N ASN A 568 26.54 1.60 -6.48
CA ASN A 568 25.89 2.81 -6.97
C ASN A 568 26.36 4.09 -6.24
N PRO A 569 27.67 4.36 -6.11
CA PRO A 569 28.17 5.50 -5.34
C PRO A 569 27.62 6.85 -5.84
N GLU A 570 27.47 7.00 -7.15
CA GLU A 570 26.95 8.23 -7.78
C GLU A 570 25.47 8.47 -7.41
N GLY A 571 24.65 7.41 -7.43
CA GLY A 571 23.24 7.50 -7.06
C GLY A 571 23.07 7.87 -5.57
N PHE A 572 23.84 7.26 -4.68
CA PHE A 572 23.83 7.62 -3.25
C PHE A 572 24.26 9.07 -3.03
N ALA A 573 25.34 9.51 -3.67
CA ALA A 573 25.81 10.89 -3.56
C ALA A 573 24.78 11.92 -4.09
N ALA A 574 24.09 11.58 -5.20
CA ALA A 574 23.10 12.46 -5.80
C ALA A 574 21.79 12.56 -5.00
N THR A 575 21.41 11.49 -4.29
CA THR A 575 20.13 11.40 -3.56
C THR A 575 20.26 11.70 -2.07
N SER A 576 21.47 11.77 -1.51
CA SER A 576 21.70 12.12 -0.12
C SER A 576 21.31 13.57 0.15
N LEU A 577 20.35 13.79 1.05
CA LEU A 577 19.88 15.12 1.42
C LEU A 577 20.86 15.86 2.35
N ILE A 578 21.80 15.15 2.95
CA ILE A 578 22.85 15.75 3.79
C ILE A 578 23.63 16.82 2.99
N ALA A 579 24.08 16.47 1.79
CA ALA A 579 24.82 17.40 0.92
C ALA A 579 23.96 18.57 0.41
N GLN A 580 22.63 18.39 0.40
CA GLN A 580 21.66 19.38 -0.08
C GLN A 580 21.20 20.36 1.00
N ALA A 581 21.49 20.13 2.27
CA ALA A 581 21.03 20.96 3.40
C ALA A 581 21.34 22.46 3.19
N LYS A 582 22.52 22.81 2.65
CA LYS A 582 22.94 24.17 2.33
C LYS A 582 22.07 24.90 1.29
N ASN A 583 21.29 24.17 0.50
CA ASN A 583 20.44 24.73 -0.56
C ASN A 583 19.03 25.09 -0.05
N LEU A 584 18.67 24.71 1.17
CA LEU A 584 17.39 25.02 1.76
C LEU A 584 17.28 26.55 2.01
N LYS A 585 16.28 27.19 1.40
CA LYS A 585 16.00 28.62 1.55
C LYS A 585 14.67 28.89 2.24
N GLY A 586 13.68 28.04 2.04
CA GLY A 586 12.35 28.16 2.62
C GLY A 586 12.28 27.73 4.08
N LYS A 587 11.10 27.85 4.68
CA LYS A 587 10.81 27.37 6.03
C LYS A 587 10.53 25.87 6.01
N LEU A 588 11.28 25.09 6.75
CA LEU A 588 11.11 23.65 6.86
C LEU A 588 10.88 23.22 8.30
N LEU A 589 9.78 22.48 8.52
CA LEU A 589 9.51 21.73 9.75
C LEU A 589 9.69 20.23 9.49
N ILE A 590 10.49 19.56 10.29
CA ILE A 590 10.59 18.10 10.33
C ILE A 590 9.83 17.58 11.55
N CYS A 591 8.90 16.63 11.34
CA CYS A 591 8.18 15.93 12.40
C CYS A 591 8.53 14.46 12.36
N GLN A 592 8.87 13.83 13.51
CA GLN A 592 9.20 12.41 13.54
C GLN A 592 8.83 11.75 14.87
N GLY A 593 8.44 10.46 14.83
CA GLY A 593 8.36 9.63 16.02
C GLY A 593 9.74 9.32 16.59
N ALA A 594 9.93 9.52 17.88
CA ALA A 594 11.25 9.29 18.51
C ALA A 594 11.58 7.79 18.67
N ILE A 595 10.58 6.92 18.57
CA ILE A 595 10.76 5.46 18.56
C ILE A 595 10.35 4.88 17.19
N ASP A 596 10.63 5.62 16.12
CA ASP A 596 10.39 5.18 14.74
C ASP A 596 11.31 4.00 14.40
N ASP A 597 10.70 2.85 14.09
CA ASP A 597 11.33 1.57 13.78
C ASP A 597 11.39 1.27 12.27
N VAL A 598 10.88 2.19 11.45
CA VAL A 598 10.88 2.12 9.99
C VAL A 598 11.89 3.10 9.39
N VAL A 599 11.73 4.39 9.66
CA VAL A 599 12.72 5.43 9.32
C VAL A 599 13.35 5.89 10.63
N VAL A 600 14.48 5.31 10.97
CA VAL A 600 15.13 5.58 12.26
C VAL A 600 15.49 7.06 12.40
N TRP A 601 15.35 7.63 13.58
CA TRP A 601 15.47 9.07 13.81
C TRP A 601 16.84 9.66 13.48
N GLN A 602 17.86 8.81 13.30
CA GLN A 602 19.17 9.19 12.80
C GLN A 602 19.07 9.99 11.48
N HIS A 603 18.11 9.64 10.60
CA HIS A 603 17.86 10.39 9.38
C HIS A 603 17.62 11.87 9.68
N SER A 604 16.61 12.19 10.47
CA SER A 604 16.24 13.58 10.77
C SER A 604 17.32 14.31 11.55
N LEU A 605 17.92 13.67 12.56
CA LEU A 605 18.97 14.30 13.36
C LEU A 605 20.21 14.65 12.51
N SER A 606 20.61 13.76 11.60
CA SER A 606 21.74 14.01 10.71
C SER A 606 21.47 15.17 9.73
N PHE A 607 20.21 15.31 9.25
CA PHE A 607 19.85 16.44 8.39
C PHE A 607 19.83 17.77 9.18
N VAL A 608 19.31 17.76 10.41
CA VAL A 608 19.35 18.92 11.30
C VAL A 608 20.78 19.35 11.57
N ASP A 609 21.68 18.40 11.88
CA ASP A 609 23.09 18.67 12.07
C ASP A 609 23.74 19.28 10.81
N ALA A 610 23.46 18.73 9.63
CA ALA A 610 23.94 19.27 8.36
C ALA A 610 23.43 20.70 8.10
N CYS A 611 22.19 21.03 8.48
CA CYS A 611 21.65 22.38 8.40
C CYS A 611 22.38 23.33 9.38
N ILE A 612 22.67 22.90 10.63
CA ILE A 612 23.42 23.67 11.61
C ILE A 612 24.82 23.99 11.08
N VAL A 613 25.52 22.98 10.55
CA VAL A 613 26.84 23.15 9.96
C VAL A 613 26.82 24.11 8.77
N ALA A 614 25.77 24.08 7.96
CA ALA A 614 25.55 24.97 6.82
C ALA A 614 25.08 26.38 7.23
N GLY A 615 24.74 26.63 8.50
CA GLY A 615 24.14 27.87 8.96
C GLY A 615 22.70 28.10 8.46
N VAL A 616 21.99 27.05 8.15
CA VAL A 616 20.62 27.08 7.62
C VAL A 616 19.63 26.75 8.75
N PRO A 617 18.65 27.62 9.06
CA PRO A 617 17.65 27.33 10.08
C PRO A 617 16.66 26.27 9.60
N VAL A 618 16.36 25.30 10.49
CA VAL A 618 15.35 24.25 10.30
C VAL A 618 14.62 24.01 11.63
N ASP A 619 13.32 23.77 11.56
CA ASP A 619 12.52 23.42 12.72
C ASP A 619 12.39 21.90 12.83
N TYR A 620 12.55 21.37 14.05
CA TYR A 620 12.40 19.95 14.33
C TYR A 620 11.46 19.70 15.50
N PHE A 621 10.44 18.83 15.31
CA PHE A 621 9.49 18.47 16.35
C PHE A 621 9.40 16.95 16.51
N PRO A 622 9.98 16.36 17.56
CA PRO A 622 9.84 14.94 17.85
C PRO A 622 8.50 14.62 18.52
N TYR A 623 7.93 13.47 18.19
CA TYR A 623 6.83 12.85 18.89
C TYR A 623 7.38 11.74 19.80
N PRO A 624 7.59 11.98 21.09
CA PRO A 624 8.50 11.19 21.93
C PRO A 624 8.06 9.73 22.14
N ARG A 625 6.78 9.42 21.97
CA ARG A 625 6.20 8.10 22.27
C ARG A 625 5.53 7.47 21.07
N THR A 626 5.86 7.89 19.86
CA THR A 626 5.25 7.36 18.64
C THR A 626 6.29 6.70 17.75
N GLN A 627 5.86 5.64 17.08
CA GLN A 627 6.57 4.99 15.99
C GLN A 627 6.41 5.78 14.69
N HIS A 628 6.72 5.15 13.55
CA HIS A 628 6.65 5.77 12.23
C HIS A 628 5.28 6.41 11.93
N ASN A 629 4.19 5.74 12.29
CA ASN A 629 2.84 6.24 12.09
C ASN A 629 2.28 6.87 13.37
N VAL A 630 2.16 8.20 13.40
CA VAL A 630 1.50 8.94 14.47
C VAL A 630 -0.02 8.71 14.39
N ARG A 631 -0.65 8.24 15.47
CA ARG A 631 -2.06 7.82 15.50
C ARG A 631 -2.86 8.49 16.61
N GLY A 632 -4.20 8.41 16.51
CA GLY A 632 -5.13 8.89 17.54
C GLY A 632 -4.98 10.40 17.82
N LYS A 633 -5.02 10.79 19.09
CA LYS A 633 -4.91 12.20 19.50
C LYS A 633 -3.57 12.85 19.14
N TRP A 634 -2.47 12.09 19.10
CA TRP A 634 -1.18 12.61 18.64
C TRP A 634 -1.23 12.98 17.16
N ARG A 635 -2.02 12.29 16.34
CA ARG A 635 -2.19 12.66 14.95
C ARG A 635 -3.00 13.94 14.79
N VAL A 636 -4.02 14.19 15.64
CA VAL A 636 -4.72 15.48 15.67
C VAL A 636 -3.74 16.61 15.95
N HIS A 637 -2.92 16.47 17.00
CA HIS A 637 -1.88 17.44 17.33
C HIS A 637 -0.86 17.64 16.20
N LEU A 638 -0.42 16.53 15.56
CA LEU A 638 0.49 16.59 14.41
C LEU A 638 -0.12 17.41 13.27
N MET A 639 -1.35 17.09 12.87
CA MET A 639 -1.97 17.74 11.72
C MET A 639 -2.34 19.20 12.03
N GLN A 640 -2.66 19.53 13.29
CA GLN A 640 -2.80 20.91 13.71
C GLN A 640 -1.47 21.67 13.58
N LYS A 641 -0.36 21.08 14.06
CA LYS A 641 0.96 21.68 13.94
C LYS A 641 1.40 21.86 12.48
N VAL A 642 1.10 20.91 11.61
CA VAL A 642 1.32 21.02 10.15
C VAL A 642 0.52 22.21 9.59
N THR A 643 -0.74 22.33 9.96
CA THR A 643 -1.61 23.41 9.54
C THR A 643 -1.11 24.77 10.00
N ASP A 644 -0.81 24.91 11.30
CA ASP A 644 -0.31 26.16 11.89
C ASP A 644 0.98 26.61 11.19
N TYR A 645 1.88 25.68 10.86
CA TYR A 645 3.11 26.02 10.16
C TYR A 645 2.88 26.59 8.77
N PHE A 646 1.92 26.04 8.02
CA PHE A 646 1.52 26.65 6.74
C PHE A 646 0.82 28.00 6.92
N GLU A 647 0.00 28.15 7.94
CA GLU A 647 -0.67 29.42 8.20
C GLU A 647 0.27 30.54 8.64
N ASP A 648 1.29 30.18 9.43
CA ASP A 648 2.28 31.15 9.92
C ASP A 648 3.22 31.65 8.80
N TYR A 649 3.53 30.81 7.80
CA TYR A 649 4.56 31.12 6.83
C TYR A 649 4.10 31.16 5.37
N LEU A 650 2.88 30.76 5.04
CA LEU A 650 2.39 30.69 3.67
C LEU A 650 1.15 31.57 3.41
N ARG A 651 0.55 32.11 4.44
CA ARG A 651 -0.60 33.03 4.32
C ARG A 651 -0.26 34.41 3.79
#